data_612e1ef4befeb378cd2028bd3c3564fd
#
_entry.id   612e1ef4befeb378cd2028bd3c3564fd
#
_cell.length_a   1.000
_cell.length_b   1.000
_cell.length_c   1.000
_cell.angle_alpha   90.00
_cell.angle_beta   90.00
_cell.angle_gamma   90.00
#
_symmetry.space_group_name_H-M   'P 1'
#
loop_
_entity.id
_entity.type
_entity.pdbx_description
1 polymer ?
#
loop_
_entity_poly.entity_id
_entity_poly.type
_entity_poly.pdbx_seq_one_letter_code
_entity_poly.pdbx_strand_id
1 'polypeptide(L)'
;MGILRIQDLGKSFGIEELFHNVSFDVARGDKIGFVGPNGAGKSTLMKCLLGIEEYDTGHISIDSVDTIGYMQQQSDFTHDNLYDELLSAFADIIALGQKKTTLEKQIENLDDDDKLDDLMKEYSRISDKFEQLGGYDYESRLRRVAFGLGFSEEDFPKNPTLFSGGQRTRICLAKALLREPDFLFLDEPTNHLDIEMIEWLEGFLSNYKGGVLLISHDRFFLDKVATKILDLENKTTVLYDGNYSTAMKVKAQRRATLESAYAKQQEHIRETEEYIRRYKAGVKAKQARGREKQLQRLERIILPPQKSGFNYFMFHKPEECAQRVAELDDVSVSFGDHKIFEHLSLLIRKGDGVAIVGPNGAGKTTLLRLLLGELQSPTGNIKIGSRVKIGYYSQQHEGLCPSNTVFDEILSSFGLNDEQARHCLGAFLFKGDDIYKLIGDLSGGEKSRLALLKLMLTGANFLVMDEPTNHLDIPAKEAIEEAMMAFPGTFIVVSHDRYFLDKVTNFTCELENGHLTEYNGNYSYYREKKLEMQKELESTQETSNKKATVENKTTPKTKQEKAKPKNAHVASAMSSEKLTMMIQRCEATIAMFEAELKGLEYQMNDPALQADPNKSHEIATAYAQKEQELEEKYIEWDKLTEELANKA
;
A
#
# COMPACT_ATOMS: atom_id res chain seq x y z
N MET A 1 19.32 17.49 15.97
CA MET A 1 18.22 16.80 15.28
C MET A 1 18.02 15.47 16.00
N GLY A 2 16.82 15.19 16.51
CA GLY A 2 16.53 13.94 17.20
C GLY A 2 16.71 12.74 16.26
N ILE A 3 17.46 11.75 16.72
CA ILE A 3 17.68 10.48 16.02
C ILE A 3 17.39 9.36 17.00
N LEU A 4 16.48 8.48 16.66
CA LEU A 4 16.29 7.22 17.34
C LEU A 4 17.28 6.22 16.74
N ARG A 5 18.23 5.75 17.56
CA ARG A 5 19.28 4.82 17.13
C ARG A 5 19.14 3.47 17.79
N ILE A 6 19.19 2.43 16.99
CA ILE A 6 19.10 1.02 17.38
C ILE A 6 20.42 0.34 17.00
N GLN A 7 21.06 -0.35 17.95
CA GLN A 7 22.34 -1.02 17.75
C GLN A 7 22.29 -2.44 18.29
N ASP A 8 22.58 -3.42 17.42
CA ASP A 8 22.76 -4.85 17.74
C ASP A 8 21.65 -5.45 18.60
N LEU A 9 20.38 -4.99 18.37
CA LEU A 9 19.24 -5.44 19.14
C LEU A 9 18.93 -6.90 18.81
N GLY A 10 18.68 -7.70 19.87
CA GLY A 10 18.28 -9.10 19.76
C GLY A 10 17.21 -9.47 20.77
N LYS A 11 16.33 -10.38 20.37
CA LYS A 11 15.22 -10.90 21.17
C LYS A 11 14.96 -12.36 20.90
N SER A 12 14.76 -13.13 21.98
CA SER A 12 14.37 -14.54 21.92
C SER A 12 13.20 -14.79 22.86
N PHE A 13 12.37 -15.78 22.55
CA PHE A 13 11.36 -16.33 23.45
C PHE A 13 11.73 -17.78 23.82
N GLY A 14 12.26 -17.97 25.02
CA GLY A 14 12.77 -19.26 25.44
C GLY A 14 13.94 -19.73 24.57
N ILE A 15 13.75 -20.79 23.81
CA ILE A 15 14.79 -21.35 22.91
C ILE A 15 14.68 -20.75 21.49
N GLU A 16 13.57 -20.15 21.16
CA GLU A 16 13.32 -19.62 19.84
C GLU A 16 13.83 -18.17 19.73
N GLU A 17 14.89 -18.00 18.94
CA GLU A 17 15.41 -16.68 18.59
C GLU A 17 14.52 -16.04 17.54
N LEU A 18 14.04 -14.82 17.82
CA LEU A 18 13.15 -14.09 16.94
C LEU A 18 13.94 -13.21 15.95
N PHE A 19 14.87 -12.42 16.47
CA PHE A 19 15.79 -11.61 15.69
C PHE A 19 17.09 -11.32 16.45
N HIS A 20 18.15 -11.05 15.71
CA HIS A 20 19.46 -10.71 16.25
C HIS A 20 20.16 -9.65 15.38
N ASN A 21 21.12 -8.93 15.98
CA ASN A 21 21.95 -7.92 15.32
C ASN A 21 21.14 -6.89 14.50
N VAL A 22 19.99 -6.48 15.02
CA VAL A 22 19.16 -5.46 14.40
C VAL A 22 19.76 -4.08 14.67
N SER A 23 20.19 -3.39 13.60
CA SER A 23 20.80 -2.06 13.69
C SER A 23 20.28 -1.16 12.58
N PHE A 24 19.70 -0.01 12.97
CA PHE A 24 19.24 1.04 12.07
C PHE A 24 18.98 2.33 12.83
N ASP A 25 18.92 3.45 12.11
CA ASP A 25 18.62 4.76 12.65
C ASP A 25 17.33 5.30 12.03
N VAL A 26 16.52 6.02 12.83
CA VAL A 26 15.34 6.74 12.38
C VAL A 26 15.55 8.22 12.68
N ALA A 27 15.66 9.05 11.66
CA ALA A 27 15.77 10.50 11.80
C ALA A 27 14.37 11.16 11.69
N ARG A 28 14.24 12.40 12.22
CA ARG A 28 13.03 13.20 11.95
C ARG A 28 12.90 13.45 10.46
N GLY A 29 11.70 13.21 9.93
CA GLY A 29 11.40 13.27 8.50
C GLY A 29 11.56 11.96 7.75
N ASP A 30 12.26 10.95 8.30
CA ASP A 30 12.30 9.61 7.70
C ASP A 30 10.93 8.93 7.79
N LYS A 31 10.53 8.25 6.73
CA LYS A 31 9.36 7.37 6.71
C LYS A 31 9.85 5.96 6.41
N ILE A 32 9.97 5.15 7.45
CA ILE A 32 10.49 3.79 7.33
C ILE A 32 9.34 2.80 7.30
N GLY A 33 9.16 2.14 6.16
CA GLY A 33 8.26 1.00 6.02
C GLY A 33 8.94 -0.27 6.51
N PHE A 34 8.34 -0.94 7.49
CA PHE A 34 8.89 -2.16 8.08
C PHE A 34 8.15 -3.37 7.51
N VAL A 35 8.84 -4.19 6.74
CA VAL A 35 8.29 -5.34 6.03
C VAL A 35 8.95 -6.65 6.48
N GLY A 36 8.27 -7.76 6.21
CA GLY A 36 8.74 -9.11 6.55
C GLY A 36 7.57 -10.07 6.72
N PRO A 37 7.81 -11.39 6.74
CA PRO A 37 6.74 -12.39 6.90
C PRO A 37 6.02 -12.27 8.24
N ASN A 38 4.81 -12.82 8.32
CA ASN A 38 4.09 -12.91 9.59
C ASN A 38 4.86 -13.81 10.57
N GLY A 39 4.85 -13.43 11.85
CA GLY A 39 5.61 -14.13 12.88
C GLY A 39 7.12 -13.81 12.91
N ALA A 40 7.66 -13.02 11.99
CA ALA A 40 9.08 -12.66 11.98
C ALA A 40 9.52 -11.77 13.17
N GLY A 41 8.58 -11.21 13.95
CA GLY A 41 8.89 -10.38 15.10
C GLY A 41 8.77 -8.88 14.87
N LYS A 42 8.10 -8.42 13.79
CA LYS A 42 7.92 -6.98 13.48
C LYS A 42 7.28 -6.20 14.63
N SER A 43 6.11 -6.64 15.09
CA SER A 43 5.40 -5.98 16.20
C SER A 43 6.15 -6.12 17.53
N THR A 44 6.89 -7.23 17.74
CA THR A 44 7.74 -7.41 18.91
C THR A 44 8.89 -6.42 18.91
N LEU A 45 9.58 -6.24 17.76
CA LEU A 45 10.62 -5.23 17.63
C LEU A 45 10.08 -3.83 17.95
N MET A 46 8.91 -3.48 17.40
CA MET A 46 8.26 -2.20 17.69
C MET A 46 7.95 -2.04 19.18
N LYS A 47 7.47 -3.09 19.86
CA LYS A 47 7.24 -3.07 21.32
C LYS A 47 8.53 -2.92 22.13
N CYS A 48 9.64 -3.52 21.68
CA CYS A 48 10.96 -3.32 22.30
C CYS A 48 11.41 -1.85 22.17
N LEU A 49 11.20 -1.22 21.00
CA LEU A 49 11.53 0.20 20.79
C LEU A 49 10.70 1.13 21.68
N LEU A 50 9.48 0.73 22.04
CA LEU A 50 8.58 1.45 22.93
C LEU A 50 8.87 1.19 24.43
N GLY A 51 9.78 0.27 24.76
CA GLY A 51 10.02 -0.17 26.13
C GLY A 51 8.86 -0.97 26.77
N ILE A 52 7.91 -1.45 25.95
CA ILE A 52 6.79 -2.30 26.38
C ILE A 52 7.27 -3.74 26.59
N GLU A 53 8.21 -4.18 25.75
CA GLU A 53 8.79 -5.52 25.77
C GLU A 53 10.30 -5.40 26.01
N GLU A 54 10.85 -6.24 26.89
CA GLU A 54 12.29 -6.29 27.15
C GLU A 54 13.03 -6.97 25.99
N TYR A 55 14.22 -6.50 25.68
CA TYR A 55 15.13 -7.12 24.69
C TYR A 55 16.33 -7.76 25.39
N ASP A 56 16.93 -8.77 24.74
CA ASP A 56 17.99 -9.57 25.37
C ASP A 56 19.39 -8.97 25.16
N THR A 57 19.64 -8.38 23.99
CA THR A 57 20.95 -7.80 23.63
C THR A 57 20.75 -6.47 22.87
N GLY A 58 21.80 -5.66 22.86
CA GLY A 58 21.84 -4.41 22.09
C GLY A 58 21.52 -3.17 22.91
N HIS A 59 21.32 -2.05 22.23
CA HIS A 59 21.06 -0.76 22.84
C HIS A 59 20.13 0.10 21.98
N ILE A 60 19.18 0.76 22.63
CA ILE A 60 18.28 1.74 22.05
C ILE A 60 18.59 3.10 22.66
N SER A 61 18.84 4.11 21.84
CA SER A 61 19.08 5.47 22.30
C SER A 61 18.16 6.46 21.58
N ILE A 62 17.51 7.30 22.38
CA ILE A 62 16.66 8.41 21.95
C ILE A 62 17.01 9.65 22.74
N ASP A 63 16.89 10.83 22.15
CA ASP A 63 17.09 12.08 22.87
C ASP A 63 15.96 12.24 23.93
N SER A 64 16.33 12.64 25.14
CA SER A 64 15.38 12.77 26.28
C SER A 64 14.26 13.79 26.04
N VAL A 65 14.38 14.63 25.05
CA VAL A 65 13.37 15.65 24.67
C VAL A 65 12.38 15.12 23.65
N ASP A 66 12.75 14.08 22.90
CA ASP A 66 11.92 13.54 21.82
C ASP A 66 10.79 12.65 22.36
N THR A 67 9.62 12.77 21.74
CA THR A 67 8.40 12.04 22.10
C THR A 67 8.13 10.91 21.11
N ILE A 68 7.70 9.75 21.62
CA ILE A 68 7.25 8.63 20.81
C ILE A 68 5.74 8.48 20.95
N GLY A 69 5.03 8.43 19.83
CA GLY A 69 3.62 8.06 19.74
C GLY A 69 3.45 6.68 19.13
N TYR A 70 2.57 5.90 19.70
CA TYR A 70 2.26 4.55 19.23
C TYR A 70 0.76 4.36 19.06
N MET A 71 0.37 3.71 17.96
CA MET A 71 -1.00 3.29 17.74
C MET A 71 -1.25 1.96 18.47
N GLN A 72 -1.96 2.01 19.60
CA GLN A 72 -2.40 0.80 20.30
C GLN A 72 -3.55 0.14 19.55
N GLN A 73 -3.50 -1.19 19.36
CA GLN A 73 -4.57 -1.94 18.68
C GLN A 73 -5.83 -2.08 19.56
N GLN A 74 -5.68 -2.03 20.87
CA GLN A 74 -6.78 -2.01 21.85
C GLN A 74 -6.49 -0.95 22.88
N SER A 75 -7.43 -0.03 23.11
CA SER A 75 -7.38 0.98 24.15
C SER A 75 -8.66 0.92 24.96
N ASP A 76 -8.54 1.01 26.26
CA ASP A 76 -9.67 1.32 27.11
C ASP A 76 -10.02 2.80 26.91
N PHE A 77 -11.24 3.07 26.47
CA PHE A 77 -11.73 4.43 26.29
C PHE A 77 -12.17 4.96 27.66
N THR A 78 -11.78 6.19 27.97
CA THR A 78 -11.99 6.82 29.30
C THR A 78 -13.11 7.83 29.30
N HIS A 79 -13.55 8.30 28.14
CA HIS A 79 -14.55 9.35 28.00
C HIS A 79 -15.86 8.80 27.44
N ASP A 80 -16.97 9.44 27.79
CA ASP A 80 -18.32 9.02 27.44
C ASP A 80 -18.73 9.37 25.98
N ASN A 81 -17.97 10.22 25.32
CA ASN A 81 -18.20 10.57 23.92
C ASN A 81 -16.91 10.63 23.11
N LEU A 82 -17.04 10.49 21.78
CA LEU A 82 -15.93 10.45 20.85
C LEU A 82 -15.15 11.78 20.84
N TYR A 83 -15.84 12.92 20.93
CA TYR A 83 -15.19 14.23 20.90
C TYR A 83 -14.21 14.41 22.06
N ASP A 84 -14.66 14.15 23.28
CA ASP A 84 -13.82 14.26 24.49
C ASP A 84 -12.68 13.23 24.48
N GLU A 85 -12.93 12.02 23.95
CA GLU A 85 -11.91 11.00 23.79
C GLU A 85 -10.80 11.46 22.84
N LEU A 86 -11.12 12.07 21.70
CA LEU A 86 -10.14 12.66 20.78
C LEU A 86 -9.49 13.91 21.35
N LEU A 87 -10.24 14.74 22.09
CA LEU A 87 -9.74 15.94 22.75
C LEU A 87 -8.70 15.63 23.81
N SER A 88 -8.76 14.44 24.42
CA SER A 88 -7.76 13.96 25.38
C SER A 88 -6.33 13.92 24.80
N ALA A 89 -6.17 13.82 23.49
CA ALA A 89 -4.87 13.89 22.82
C ALA A 89 -4.18 15.26 22.99
N PHE A 90 -4.95 16.32 23.27
CA PHE A 90 -4.49 17.69 23.46
C PHE A 90 -4.49 18.14 24.92
N ALA A 91 -4.51 17.19 25.89
CA ALA A 91 -4.59 17.51 27.33
C ALA A 91 -3.52 18.52 27.79
N ASP A 92 -2.29 18.40 27.29
CA ASP A 92 -1.18 19.32 27.60
C ASP A 92 -1.43 20.72 27.04
N ILE A 93 -1.94 20.83 25.84
CA ILE A 93 -2.26 22.11 25.18
C ILE A 93 -3.42 22.79 25.91
N ILE A 94 -4.45 22.03 26.28
CA ILE A 94 -5.61 22.52 27.03
C ILE A 94 -5.16 23.02 28.42
N ALA A 95 -4.29 22.27 29.11
CA ALA A 95 -3.74 22.69 30.40
C ALA A 95 -2.92 23.99 30.31
N LEU A 96 -2.15 24.17 29.24
CA LEU A 96 -1.43 25.42 28.94
C LEU A 96 -2.40 26.57 28.67
N GLY A 97 -3.47 26.35 27.89
CA GLY A 97 -4.52 27.33 27.64
C GLY A 97 -5.22 27.78 28.95
N GLN A 98 -5.55 26.84 29.82
CA GLN A 98 -6.14 27.14 31.14
C GLN A 98 -5.19 27.96 32.03
N LYS A 99 -3.87 27.60 32.06
CA LYS A 99 -2.86 28.37 32.77
C LYS A 99 -2.72 29.79 32.23
N LYS A 100 -2.70 29.92 30.88
CA LYS A 100 -2.68 31.23 30.22
C LYS A 100 -3.84 32.11 30.65
N THR A 101 -5.08 31.60 30.60
CA THR A 101 -6.29 32.31 31.00
C THR A 101 -6.26 32.67 32.51
N THR A 102 -5.70 31.79 33.35
CA THR A 102 -5.53 32.05 34.78
C THR A 102 -4.56 33.20 35.04
N LEU A 103 -3.43 33.24 34.32
CA LEU A 103 -2.46 34.32 34.39
C LEU A 103 -3.01 35.64 33.88
N GLU A 104 -3.79 35.62 32.77
CA GLU A 104 -4.49 36.81 32.28
C GLU A 104 -5.38 37.43 33.35
N LYS A 105 -6.20 36.62 34.03
CA LYS A 105 -7.04 37.08 35.18
C LYS A 105 -6.23 37.57 36.39
N GLN A 106 -5.06 36.98 36.64
CA GLN A 106 -4.19 37.44 37.73
C GLN A 106 -3.54 38.79 37.40
N ILE A 107 -3.10 38.99 36.17
CA ILE A 107 -2.53 40.23 35.64
C ILE A 107 -3.59 41.36 35.68
N GLU A 108 -4.84 41.08 35.25
CA GLU A 108 -5.95 42.06 35.30
C GLU A 108 -6.30 42.55 36.70
N ASN A 109 -6.08 41.71 37.75
CA ASN A 109 -6.48 42.01 39.12
C ASN A 109 -5.32 42.41 40.02
N LEU A 110 -4.10 42.68 39.49
CA LEU A 110 -2.92 42.98 40.27
C LEU A 110 -2.65 44.50 40.25
N ASP A 111 -2.56 45.09 41.46
CA ASP A 111 -2.21 46.50 41.69
C ASP A 111 -0.71 46.70 42.09
N ASP A 112 0.13 45.62 42.02
CA ASP A 112 1.51 45.61 42.49
C ASP A 112 2.50 45.45 41.34
N ASP A 113 3.22 46.55 41.00
CA ASP A 113 4.10 46.65 39.81
C ASP A 113 5.29 45.65 39.85
N ASP A 114 5.85 45.31 41.02
CA ASP A 114 6.99 44.38 41.12
C ASP A 114 6.63 42.93 40.81
N LYS A 115 5.40 42.50 41.06
CA LYS A 115 4.90 41.16 40.75
C LYS A 115 4.36 41.07 39.32
N LEU A 116 3.96 42.19 38.73
CA LEU A 116 3.43 42.27 37.38
C LEU A 116 4.49 41.84 36.35
N ASP A 117 5.73 42.27 36.49
CA ASP A 117 6.84 41.93 35.58
C ASP A 117 7.13 40.42 35.54
N ASP A 118 7.07 39.75 36.68
CA ASP A 118 7.32 38.31 36.74
C ASP A 118 6.14 37.49 36.15
N LEU A 119 4.90 37.93 36.39
CA LEU A 119 3.71 37.30 35.78
C LEU A 119 3.66 37.53 34.28
N MET A 120 4.06 38.70 33.79
CA MET A 120 4.16 39.00 32.35
C MET A 120 5.20 38.13 31.65
N LYS A 121 6.36 37.86 32.27
CA LYS A 121 7.37 36.94 31.75
C LYS A 121 6.85 35.49 31.68
N GLU A 122 6.15 35.07 32.75
CA GLU A 122 5.54 33.72 32.78
C GLU A 122 4.43 33.59 31.72
N TYR A 123 3.58 34.60 31.58
CA TYR A 123 2.53 34.65 30.57
C TYR A 123 3.11 34.59 29.15
N SER A 124 4.14 35.39 28.86
CA SER A 124 4.81 35.36 27.55
C SER A 124 5.34 33.96 27.24
N ARG A 125 6.05 33.34 28.20
CA ARG A 125 6.60 31.99 28.04
C ARG A 125 5.51 30.93 27.79
N ILE A 126 4.38 31.02 28.49
CA ILE A 126 3.27 30.06 28.35
C ILE A 126 2.54 30.33 27.02
N SER A 127 2.33 31.61 26.67
CA SER A 127 1.70 32.01 25.42
C SER A 127 2.51 31.55 24.21
N ASP A 128 3.84 31.78 24.23
CA ASP A 128 4.73 31.31 23.17
C ASP A 128 4.71 29.79 23.02
N LYS A 129 4.70 29.06 24.15
CA LYS A 129 4.62 27.61 24.15
C LYS A 129 3.26 27.11 23.64
N PHE A 130 2.17 27.77 24.03
CA PHE A 130 0.82 27.44 23.57
C PHE A 130 0.68 27.65 22.05
N GLU A 131 1.23 28.75 21.52
CA GLU A 131 1.25 29.04 20.08
C GLU A 131 2.13 28.05 19.31
N GLN A 132 3.34 27.75 19.80
CA GLN A 132 4.25 26.77 19.19
C GLN A 132 3.64 25.37 19.08
N LEU A 133 2.79 24.97 20.04
CA LEU A 133 2.07 23.70 20.03
C LEU A 133 0.76 23.73 19.22
N GLY A 134 0.45 24.86 18.56
CA GLY A 134 -0.77 25.01 17.76
C GLY A 134 -2.03 25.14 18.61
N GLY A 135 -1.94 25.83 19.75
CA GLY A 135 -3.04 25.96 20.71
C GLY A 135 -4.27 26.68 20.20
N TYR A 136 -4.19 27.39 19.07
CA TYR A 136 -5.35 28.02 18.42
C TYR A 136 -6.02 27.14 17.38
N ASP A 137 -5.32 26.07 16.90
CA ASP A 137 -5.76 25.26 15.77
C ASP A 137 -6.13 23.81 16.13
N TYR A 138 -6.02 23.43 17.42
CA TYR A 138 -6.20 22.02 17.83
C TYR A 138 -7.61 21.48 17.52
N GLU A 139 -8.66 22.30 17.62
CA GLU A 139 -10.03 21.87 17.27
C GLU A 139 -10.18 21.61 15.76
N SER A 140 -9.62 22.49 14.93
CA SER A 140 -9.61 22.29 13.47
C SER A 140 -8.80 21.06 13.07
N ARG A 141 -7.70 20.79 13.78
CA ARG A 141 -6.91 19.56 13.59
C ARG A 141 -7.69 18.33 13.99
N LEU A 142 -8.39 18.36 15.13
CA LEU A 142 -9.26 17.27 15.58
C LEU A 142 -10.30 16.93 14.52
N ARG A 143 -11.05 17.92 14.03
CA ARG A 143 -12.07 17.71 13.00
C ARG A 143 -11.49 17.17 11.71
N ARG A 144 -10.39 17.74 11.23
CA ARG A 144 -9.69 17.28 10.01
C ARG A 144 -9.25 15.82 10.11
N VAL A 145 -8.67 15.40 11.23
CA VAL A 145 -8.24 14.01 11.44
C VAL A 145 -9.45 13.08 11.59
N ALA A 146 -10.47 13.49 12.34
CA ALA A 146 -11.69 12.69 12.52
C ALA A 146 -12.41 12.46 11.18
N PHE A 147 -12.62 13.51 10.38
CA PHE A 147 -13.28 13.40 9.07
C PHE A 147 -12.44 12.60 8.08
N GLY A 148 -11.11 12.79 8.08
CA GLY A 148 -10.20 12.01 7.24
C GLY A 148 -10.20 10.51 7.55
N LEU A 149 -10.57 10.12 8.76
CA LEU A 149 -10.75 8.73 9.18
C LEU A 149 -12.22 8.27 9.15
N GLY A 150 -13.10 9.03 8.47
CA GLY A 150 -14.46 8.64 8.16
C GLY A 150 -15.45 8.77 9.34
N PHE A 151 -15.14 9.61 10.34
CA PHE A 151 -16.12 10.02 11.34
C PHE A 151 -16.86 11.28 10.87
N SER A 152 -18.09 11.43 11.31
CA SER A 152 -18.94 12.59 11.03
C SER A 152 -19.21 13.40 12.31
N GLU A 153 -19.79 14.60 12.16
CA GLU A 153 -20.24 15.39 13.31
C GLU A 153 -21.28 14.64 14.17
N GLU A 154 -22.08 13.77 13.55
CA GLU A 154 -23.09 12.94 14.22
C GLU A 154 -22.46 11.84 15.10
N ASP A 155 -21.20 11.50 14.88
CA ASP A 155 -20.48 10.49 15.64
C ASP A 155 -19.86 11.06 16.92
N PHE A 156 -19.59 12.36 16.99
CA PHE A 156 -18.94 13.00 18.13
C PHE A 156 -19.65 12.79 19.47
N PRO A 157 -20.98 12.86 19.58
CA PRO A 157 -21.67 12.61 20.84
C PRO A 157 -21.77 11.13 21.23
N LYS A 158 -21.43 10.19 20.33
CA LYS A 158 -21.56 8.74 20.58
C LYS A 158 -20.46 8.23 21.51
N ASN A 159 -20.82 7.27 22.37
CA ASN A 159 -19.83 6.64 23.25
C ASN A 159 -18.89 5.75 22.44
N PRO A 160 -17.54 5.88 22.63
CA PRO A 160 -16.53 5.10 21.90
C PRO A 160 -16.69 3.58 22.01
N THR A 161 -17.28 3.09 23.10
CA THR A 161 -17.52 1.66 23.32
C THR A 161 -18.61 1.07 22.42
N LEU A 162 -19.50 1.90 21.88
CA LEU A 162 -20.58 1.47 20.99
C LEU A 162 -20.14 1.28 19.54
N PHE A 163 -18.95 1.76 19.21
CA PHE A 163 -18.40 1.61 17.86
C PHE A 163 -17.93 0.18 17.59
N SER A 164 -17.95 -0.23 16.33
CA SER A 164 -17.41 -1.52 15.88
C SER A 164 -15.90 -1.64 16.16
N GLY A 165 -15.36 -2.87 16.17
CA GLY A 165 -13.93 -3.10 16.38
C GLY A 165 -13.06 -2.27 15.43
N GLY A 166 -13.37 -2.24 14.14
CA GLY A 166 -12.65 -1.43 13.16
C GLY A 166 -12.76 0.07 13.40
N GLN A 167 -13.93 0.57 13.83
CA GLN A 167 -14.10 1.98 14.19
C GLN A 167 -13.28 2.33 15.45
N ARG A 168 -13.20 1.43 16.44
CA ARG A 168 -12.36 1.63 17.64
C ARG A 168 -10.89 1.72 17.26
N THR A 169 -10.41 0.87 16.35
CA THR A 169 -9.03 0.96 15.82
C THR A 169 -8.78 2.32 15.15
N ARG A 170 -9.75 2.85 14.40
CA ARG A 170 -9.66 4.19 13.80
C ARG A 170 -9.60 5.31 14.84
N ILE A 171 -10.32 5.19 15.96
CA ILE A 171 -10.21 6.15 17.09
C ILE A 171 -8.80 6.13 17.67
N CYS A 172 -8.20 4.95 17.87
CA CYS A 172 -6.83 4.82 18.36
C CYS A 172 -5.81 5.43 17.38
N LEU A 173 -6.00 5.22 16.08
CA LEU A 173 -5.19 5.86 15.04
C LEU A 173 -5.34 7.38 15.10
N ALA A 174 -6.57 7.91 15.17
CA ALA A 174 -6.82 9.34 15.29
C ALA A 174 -6.07 9.96 16.47
N LYS A 175 -6.15 9.35 17.66
CA LYS A 175 -5.43 9.80 18.86
C LYS A 175 -3.90 9.82 18.68
N ALA A 176 -3.35 8.80 18.01
CA ALA A 176 -1.91 8.75 17.73
C ALA A 176 -1.48 9.87 16.77
N LEU A 177 -2.28 10.14 15.72
CA LEU A 177 -2.01 11.21 14.74
C LEU A 177 -2.17 12.61 15.34
N LEU A 178 -3.16 12.81 16.22
CA LEU A 178 -3.45 14.12 16.86
C LEU A 178 -2.34 14.58 17.81
N ARG A 179 -1.64 13.65 18.46
CA ARG A 179 -0.53 13.96 19.37
C ARG A 179 0.70 14.55 18.69
N GLU A 180 0.85 14.31 17.37
CA GLU A 180 2.00 14.75 16.55
C GLU A 180 3.37 14.53 17.23
N PRO A 181 3.70 13.32 17.68
CA PRO A 181 4.96 13.03 18.35
C PRO A 181 6.16 13.19 17.40
N ASP A 182 7.38 13.32 17.96
CA ASP A 182 8.60 13.38 17.16
C ASP A 182 8.87 12.10 16.38
N PHE A 183 8.49 10.95 16.94
CA PHE A 183 8.52 9.63 16.29
C PHE A 183 7.15 8.96 16.42
N LEU A 184 6.55 8.64 15.30
CA LEU A 184 5.24 7.99 15.21
C LEU A 184 5.40 6.54 14.76
N PHE A 185 4.89 5.60 15.57
CA PHE A 185 4.92 4.17 15.31
C PHE A 185 3.53 3.66 15.02
N LEU A 186 3.36 3.06 13.84
CA LEU A 186 2.08 2.56 13.36
C LEU A 186 2.20 1.07 13.01
N ASP A 187 1.35 0.25 13.61
CA ASP A 187 1.27 -1.19 13.33
C ASP A 187 -0.01 -1.49 12.56
N GLU A 188 0.11 -1.81 11.27
CA GLU A 188 -0.96 -2.09 10.31
C GLU A 188 -2.06 -1.00 10.30
N PRO A 189 -1.72 0.28 10.07
CA PRO A 189 -2.69 1.39 10.16
C PRO A 189 -3.74 1.36 9.06
N THR A 190 -3.50 0.64 7.96
CA THR A 190 -4.42 0.51 6.82
C THR A 190 -5.54 -0.50 7.05
N ASN A 191 -5.43 -1.35 8.08
CA ASN A 191 -6.47 -2.31 8.40
C ASN A 191 -7.77 -1.60 8.82
N HIS A 192 -8.88 -2.05 8.29
CA HIS A 192 -10.23 -1.49 8.52
C HIS A 192 -10.46 -0.07 7.96
N LEU A 193 -9.54 0.45 7.15
CA LEU A 193 -9.74 1.67 6.39
C LEU A 193 -10.24 1.33 4.98
N ASP A 194 -11.15 2.13 4.45
CA ASP A 194 -11.46 2.09 3.03
C ASP A 194 -10.44 2.89 2.20
N ILE A 195 -10.56 2.82 0.89
CA ILE A 195 -9.58 3.41 -0.02
C ILE A 195 -9.44 4.92 0.17
N GLU A 196 -10.54 5.63 0.43
CA GLU A 196 -10.54 7.09 0.62
C GLU A 196 -9.81 7.49 1.91
N MET A 197 -10.06 6.75 3.00
CA MET A 197 -9.34 6.95 4.27
C MET A 197 -7.84 6.62 4.15
N ILE A 198 -7.48 5.57 3.38
CA ILE A 198 -6.08 5.23 3.11
C ILE A 198 -5.40 6.36 2.35
N GLU A 199 -6.03 6.91 1.32
CA GLU A 199 -5.49 8.04 0.55
C GLU A 199 -5.32 9.31 1.38
N TRP A 200 -6.28 9.59 2.26
CA TRP A 200 -6.15 10.68 3.20
C TRP A 200 -4.95 10.47 4.15
N LEU A 201 -4.80 9.24 4.68
CA LEU A 201 -3.68 8.88 5.57
C LEU A 201 -2.33 8.98 4.84
N GLU A 202 -2.26 8.56 3.55
CA GLU A 202 -1.08 8.76 2.69
C GLU A 202 -0.68 10.23 2.62
N GLY A 203 -1.65 11.12 2.34
CA GLY A 203 -1.43 12.55 2.28
C GLY A 203 -0.98 13.14 3.62
N PHE A 204 -1.57 12.69 4.72
CA PHE A 204 -1.19 13.13 6.07
C PHE A 204 0.25 12.71 6.42
N LEU A 205 0.60 11.43 6.25
CA LEU A 205 1.92 10.90 6.61
C LEU A 205 3.03 11.41 5.70
N SER A 206 2.75 11.64 4.41
CA SER A 206 3.73 12.23 3.49
C SER A 206 4.16 13.63 3.93
N ASN A 207 3.24 14.41 4.50
CA ASN A 207 3.50 15.75 5.01
C ASN A 207 3.93 15.79 6.49
N TYR A 208 4.00 14.64 7.15
CA TYR A 208 4.36 14.56 8.56
C TYR A 208 5.83 14.93 8.78
N LYS A 209 6.11 15.84 9.72
CA LYS A 209 7.47 16.37 9.96
C LYS A 209 8.34 15.45 10.83
N GLY A 210 7.74 14.63 11.67
CA GLY A 210 8.42 13.67 12.54
C GLY A 210 8.94 12.46 11.77
N GLY A 211 9.70 11.60 12.47
CA GLY A 211 10.06 10.26 11.99
C GLY A 211 8.85 9.34 12.05
N VAL A 212 8.67 8.48 11.07
CA VAL A 212 7.60 7.48 11.04
C VAL A 212 8.20 6.10 10.87
N LEU A 213 7.84 5.17 11.76
CA LEU A 213 8.09 3.74 11.59
C LEU A 213 6.74 3.05 11.44
N LEU A 214 6.49 2.47 10.26
CA LEU A 214 5.20 1.87 9.97
C LEU A 214 5.37 0.41 9.52
N ILE A 215 4.64 -0.50 10.18
CA ILE A 215 4.44 -1.86 9.70
C ILE A 215 3.21 -1.84 8.80
N SER A 216 3.34 -2.30 7.57
CA SER A 216 2.20 -2.48 6.67
C SER A 216 2.42 -3.59 5.65
N HIS A 217 1.33 -4.24 5.29
CA HIS A 217 1.26 -5.22 4.21
C HIS A 217 0.57 -4.64 2.95
N ASP A 218 0.25 -3.35 2.95
CA ASP A 218 -0.21 -2.62 1.77
C ASP A 218 0.98 -2.05 0.99
N ARG A 219 1.31 -2.70 -0.13
CA ARG A 219 2.44 -2.32 -0.99
C ARG A 219 2.26 -0.94 -1.62
N PHE A 220 1.03 -0.59 -1.98
CA PHE A 220 0.72 0.70 -2.59
C PHE A 220 0.90 1.84 -1.59
N PHE A 221 0.43 1.64 -0.37
CA PHE A 221 0.63 2.56 0.75
C PHE A 221 2.12 2.77 1.05
N LEU A 222 2.90 1.67 1.11
CA LEU A 222 4.34 1.74 1.31
C LEU A 222 5.06 2.49 0.17
N ASP A 223 4.64 2.30 -1.08
CA ASP A 223 5.21 3.03 -2.22
C ASP A 223 4.96 4.54 -2.18
N LYS A 224 3.84 4.96 -1.60
CA LYS A 224 3.46 6.37 -1.48
C LYS A 224 4.10 7.07 -0.29
N VAL A 225 4.18 6.39 0.85
CA VAL A 225 4.56 7.01 2.13
C VAL A 225 6.03 6.76 2.48
N ALA A 226 6.55 5.55 2.25
CA ALA A 226 7.87 5.18 2.71
C ALA A 226 8.99 5.80 1.86
N THR A 227 9.98 6.37 2.54
CA THR A 227 11.25 6.85 1.96
C THR A 227 12.37 5.84 2.10
N LYS A 228 12.23 4.91 3.06
CA LYS A 228 13.15 3.80 3.31
C LYS A 228 12.34 2.55 3.65
N ILE A 229 12.88 1.38 3.34
CA ILE A 229 12.27 0.09 3.68
C ILE A 229 13.23 -0.71 4.57
N LEU A 230 12.77 -1.06 5.76
CA LEU A 230 13.43 -1.99 6.67
C LEU A 230 12.82 -3.38 6.47
N ASP A 231 13.61 -4.31 5.96
CA ASP A 231 13.17 -5.68 5.67
C ASP A 231 13.73 -6.65 6.71
N LEU A 232 12.84 -7.33 7.43
CA LEU A 232 13.19 -8.35 8.41
C LEU A 232 13.10 -9.73 7.75
N GLU A 233 14.24 -10.27 7.38
CA GLU A 233 14.36 -11.59 6.75
C GLU A 233 15.48 -12.39 7.43
N ASN A 234 15.27 -13.69 7.61
CA ASN A 234 16.25 -14.59 8.26
C ASN A 234 16.72 -14.06 9.63
N LYS A 235 15.81 -13.52 10.44
CA LYS A 235 16.07 -13.00 11.81
C LYS A 235 17.00 -11.77 11.86
N THR A 236 17.33 -11.18 10.71
CA THR A 236 18.16 -9.97 10.61
C THR A 236 17.45 -8.90 9.80
N THR A 237 17.84 -7.64 9.96
CA THR A 237 17.26 -6.53 9.22
C THR A 237 18.19 -6.01 8.15
N VAL A 238 17.62 -5.61 7.01
CA VAL A 238 18.30 -4.90 5.94
C VAL A 238 17.52 -3.63 5.62
N LEU A 239 18.18 -2.49 5.70
CA LEU A 239 17.61 -1.20 5.33
C LEU A 239 17.90 -0.90 3.86
N TYR A 240 16.85 -0.56 3.11
CA TYR A 240 16.93 -0.15 1.71
C TYR A 240 16.47 1.31 1.61
N ASP A 241 17.21 2.12 0.86
CA ASP A 241 16.80 3.48 0.51
C ASP A 241 15.79 3.44 -0.65
N GLY A 242 14.79 4.31 -0.57
CA GLY A 242 13.72 4.41 -1.54
C GLY A 242 12.41 3.79 -1.07
N ASN A 243 11.40 3.84 -1.96
CA ASN A 243 10.07 3.26 -1.72
C ASN A 243 10.07 1.73 -1.85
N TYR A 244 8.93 1.11 -1.57
CA TYR A 244 8.79 -0.35 -1.60
C TYR A 244 9.20 -0.98 -2.93
N SER A 245 8.73 -0.43 -4.06
CA SER A 245 9.05 -0.94 -5.40
C SER A 245 10.53 -0.86 -5.72
N THR A 246 11.20 0.22 -5.33
CA THR A 246 12.65 0.39 -5.51
C THR A 246 13.42 -0.59 -4.63
N ALA A 247 13.04 -0.71 -3.36
CA ALA A 247 13.66 -1.66 -2.42
C ALA A 247 13.56 -3.11 -2.91
N MET A 248 12.39 -3.51 -3.45
CA MET A 248 12.19 -4.86 -4.00
C MET A 248 13.04 -5.11 -5.26
N LYS A 249 13.23 -4.12 -6.12
CA LYS A 249 14.15 -4.23 -7.26
C LYS A 249 15.60 -4.45 -6.80
N VAL A 250 16.05 -3.66 -5.83
CA VAL A 250 17.41 -3.81 -5.25
C VAL A 250 17.56 -5.17 -4.57
N LYS A 251 16.56 -5.60 -3.80
CA LYS A 251 16.54 -6.94 -3.16
C LYS A 251 16.64 -8.06 -4.20
N ALA A 252 15.88 -7.97 -5.30
CA ALA A 252 15.92 -8.94 -6.39
C ALA A 252 17.30 -9.00 -7.08
N GLN A 253 17.91 -7.84 -7.35
CA GLN A 253 19.28 -7.78 -7.92
C GLN A 253 20.32 -8.38 -6.98
N ARG A 254 20.25 -8.04 -5.68
CA ARG A 254 21.14 -8.62 -4.66
C ARG A 254 20.99 -10.13 -4.60
N ARG A 255 19.76 -10.65 -4.65
CA ARG A 255 19.49 -12.08 -4.68
C ARG A 255 20.08 -12.76 -5.91
N ALA A 256 19.85 -12.22 -7.11
CA ALA A 256 20.41 -12.76 -8.34
C ALA A 256 21.96 -12.80 -8.32
N THR A 257 22.60 -11.77 -7.73
CA THR A 257 24.05 -11.74 -7.53
C THR A 257 24.52 -12.85 -6.58
N LEU A 258 23.79 -13.06 -5.45
CA LEU A 258 24.09 -14.12 -4.50
C LEU A 258 23.88 -15.51 -5.10
N GLU A 259 22.83 -15.72 -5.88
CA GLU A 259 22.56 -16.98 -6.60
C GLU A 259 23.68 -17.29 -7.62
N SER A 260 24.13 -16.29 -8.37
CA SER A 260 25.28 -16.44 -9.29
C SER A 260 26.58 -16.75 -8.55
N ALA A 261 26.85 -16.07 -7.44
CA ALA A 261 28.03 -16.34 -6.60
C ALA A 261 27.97 -17.76 -5.98
N TYR A 262 26.80 -18.17 -5.51
CA TYR A 262 26.58 -19.52 -5.00
C TYR A 262 26.81 -20.59 -6.08
N ALA A 263 26.23 -20.42 -7.26
CA ALA A 263 26.42 -21.37 -8.37
C ALA A 263 27.92 -21.53 -8.72
N LYS A 264 28.66 -20.42 -8.82
CA LYS A 264 30.12 -20.45 -9.05
C LYS A 264 30.87 -21.13 -7.91
N GLN A 265 30.47 -20.88 -6.65
CA GLN A 265 31.07 -21.53 -5.50
C GLN A 265 30.81 -23.04 -5.50
N GLN A 266 29.58 -23.47 -5.80
CA GLN A 266 29.23 -24.89 -5.90
C GLN A 266 29.99 -25.62 -7.01
N GLU A 267 30.16 -24.96 -8.17
CA GLU A 267 30.97 -25.49 -9.25
C GLU A 267 32.44 -25.68 -8.84
N HIS A 268 33.04 -24.67 -8.21
CA HIS A 268 34.39 -24.74 -7.67
C HIS A 268 34.55 -25.83 -6.59
N ILE A 269 33.54 -25.98 -5.69
CA ILE A 269 33.51 -27.06 -4.67
C ILE A 269 33.51 -28.40 -5.39
N ARG A 270 32.62 -28.61 -6.36
CA ARG A 270 32.50 -29.86 -7.13
C ARG A 270 33.78 -30.24 -7.84
N GLU A 271 34.39 -29.30 -8.55
CA GLU A 271 35.69 -29.51 -9.25
C GLU A 271 36.80 -29.87 -8.27
N THR A 272 36.84 -29.18 -7.13
CA THR A 272 37.85 -29.41 -6.10
C THR A 272 37.67 -30.78 -5.45
N GLU A 273 36.43 -31.19 -5.14
CA GLU A 273 36.11 -32.51 -4.60
C GLU A 273 36.41 -33.62 -5.61
N GLU A 274 36.15 -33.43 -6.91
CA GLU A 274 36.53 -34.39 -7.96
C GLU A 274 38.04 -34.52 -8.07
N TYR A 275 38.78 -33.40 -8.00
CA TYR A 275 40.24 -33.42 -7.98
C TYR A 275 40.77 -34.20 -6.76
N ILE A 276 40.23 -33.91 -5.57
CA ILE A 276 40.60 -34.63 -4.33
C ILE A 276 40.31 -36.11 -4.47
N ARG A 277 39.13 -36.50 -4.95
CA ARG A 277 38.73 -37.89 -5.15
C ARG A 277 39.65 -38.63 -6.12
N ARG A 278 40.06 -37.97 -7.21
CA ARG A 278 40.92 -38.57 -8.25
C ARG A 278 42.39 -38.73 -7.79
N TYR A 279 42.89 -37.81 -6.96
CA TYR A 279 44.31 -37.75 -6.61
C TYR A 279 44.58 -37.99 -5.11
N LYS A 280 43.63 -38.45 -4.32
CA LYS A 280 43.77 -38.71 -2.87
C LYS A 280 44.85 -39.76 -2.55
N ALA A 281 45.04 -40.73 -3.47
CA ALA A 281 46.13 -41.74 -3.40
C ALA A 281 47.01 -41.60 -4.63
N GLY A 282 48.30 -41.28 -4.47
CA GLY A 282 49.28 -41.17 -5.58
C GLY A 282 50.22 -39.99 -5.48
N VAL A 283 50.96 -39.72 -6.57
CA VAL A 283 52.04 -38.69 -6.65
C VAL A 283 51.54 -37.29 -6.28
N LYS A 284 50.27 -36.98 -6.53
CA LYS A 284 49.65 -35.66 -6.22
C LYS A 284 48.91 -35.59 -4.88
N ALA A 285 49.04 -36.61 -4.00
CA ALA A 285 48.34 -36.69 -2.72
C ALA A 285 48.59 -35.48 -1.81
N LYS A 286 49.78 -34.89 -1.82
CA LYS A 286 50.13 -33.70 -1.05
C LYS A 286 49.31 -32.46 -1.54
N GLN A 287 49.13 -32.32 -2.84
CA GLN A 287 48.34 -31.25 -3.43
C GLN A 287 46.81 -31.45 -3.14
N ALA A 288 46.32 -32.69 -3.23
CA ALA A 288 44.96 -33.04 -2.91
C ALA A 288 44.63 -32.71 -1.43
N ARG A 289 45.50 -33.06 -0.47
CA ARG A 289 45.35 -32.68 0.95
C ARG A 289 45.41 -31.19 1.17
N GLY A 290 46.18 -30.41 0.39
CA GLY A 290 46.22 -28.96 0.44
C GLY A 290 44.86 -28.36 0.03
N ARG A 291 44.28 -28.84 -1.07
CA ARG A 291 42.95 -28.42 -1.54
C ARG A 291 41.85 -28.84 -0.60
N GLU A 292 41.94 -30.03 0.02
CA GLU A 292 40.97 -30.48 1.04
C GLU A 292 40.96 -29.53 2.24
N LYS A 293 42.12 -29.07 2.72
CA LYS A 293 42.21 -28.06 3.79
C LYS A 293 41.67 -26.69 3.37
N GLN A 294 41.89 -26.27 2.12
CA GLN A 294 41.31 -25.05 1.60
C GLN A 294 39.79 -25.13 1.53
N LEU A 295 39.25 -26.25 1.07
CA LEU A 295 37.81 -26.49 0.99
C LEU A 295 37.14 -26.50 2.38
N GLN A 296 37.83 -27.05 3.39
CA GLN A 296 37.33 -27.03 4.79
C GLN A 296 37.28 -25.62 5.41
N ARG A 297 38.12 -24.70 4.92
CA ARG A 297 38.21 -23.30 5.39
C ARG A 297 37.31 -22.35 4.57
N LEU A 298 36.76 -22.85 3.46
CA LEU A 298 35.90 -22.04 2.60
C LEU A 298 34.57 -21.73 3.32
N GLU A 299 34.31 -20.44 3.54
CA GLU A 299 32.97 -19.99 3.99
C GLU A 299 31.95 -20.30 2.91
N ARG A 300 30.96 -21.10 3.27
CA ARG A 300 29.91 -21.49 2.34
C ARG A 300 28.84 -20.41 2.26
N ILE A 301 28.54 -19.98 1.06
CA ILE A 301 27.41 -19.10 0.80
C ILE A 301 26.14 -19.87 1.09
N ILE A 302 25.33 -19.34 2.00
CA ILE A 302 24.00 -19.88 2.33
C ILE A 302 23.00 -19.07 1.55
N LEU A 303 22.32 -19.69 0.59
CA LEU A 303 21.20 -19.04 -0.08
C LEU A 303 19.97 -19.05 0.85
N PRO A 304 19.28 -17.91 0.97
CA PRO A 304 17.96 -17.90 1.60
C PRO A 304 17.03 -18.88 0.86
N PRO A 305 16.13 -19.55 1.57
CA PRO A 305 15.22 -20.52 0.95
C PRO A 305 14.45 -19.85 -0.21
N GLN A 306 14.38 -20.55 -1.33
CA GLN A 306 13.70 -20.06 -2.52
C GLN A 306 12.20 -19.95 -2.21
N LYS A 307 11.59 -18.81 -2.54
CA LYS A 307 10.14 -18.73 -2.57
C LYS A 307 9.66 -19.79 -3.56
N SER A 308 8.90 -20.77 -3.09
CA SER A 308 8.26 -21.73 -3.99
C SER A 308 7.22 -20.95 -4.78
N GLY A 309 7.47 -20.76 -6.07
CA GLY A 309 6.51 -20.15 -6.98
C GLY A 309 5.27 -21.04 -7.10
N PHE A 310 4.15 -20.41 -7.39
CA PHE A 310 2.86 -21.03 -7.66
C PHE A 310 2.86 -21.89 -8.95
N ASN A 311 4.00 -22.01 -9.63
CA ASN A 311 4.20 -22.55 -10.99
C ASN A 311 3.69 -24.00 -11.23
N TYR A 312 3.17 -24.69 -10.23
CA TYR A 312 2.73 -26.08 -10.32
C TYR A 312 1.32 -26.33 -9.80
N PHE A 313 0.57 -25.30 -9.41
CA PHE A 313 -0.81 -25.49 -8.98
C PHE A 313 -1.70 -25.70 -10.23
N MET A 314 -2.20 -26.91 -10.40
CA MET A 314 -3.17 -27.21 -11.45
C MET A 314 -4.58 -27.14 -10.89
N PHE A 315 -5.33 -26.13 -11.31
CA PHE A 315 -6.76 -26.07 -11.07
C PHE A 315 -7.45 -27.29 -11.69
N HIS A 316 -8.42 -27.85 -10.98
CA HIS A 316 -9.38 -28.68 -11.67
C HIS A 316 -10.06 -27.82 -12.73
N LYS A 317 -10.00 -28.26 -14.00
CA LYS A 317 -10.65 -27.54 -15.09
C LYS A 317 -12.15 -27.39 -14.74
N PRO A 318 -12.65 -26.17 -14.51
CA PRO A 318 -14.04 -25.99 -14.12
C PRO A 318 -14.95 -26.45 -15.25
N GLU A 319 -16.12 -26.96 -14.87
CA GLU A 319 -17.16 -27.32 -15.85
C GLU A 319 -17.57 -26.10 -16.67
N GLU A 320 -17.89 -26.31 -17.94
CA GLU A 320 -18.36 -25.22 -18.79
C GLU A 320 -19.70 -24.69 -18.29
N CYS A 321 -19.78 -23.38 -18.09
CA CYS A 321 -20.98 -22.66 -17.66
C CYS A 321 -21.53 -21.74 -18.78
N ALA A 322 -22.67 -21.15 -18.53
CA ALA A 322 -23.29 -20.17 -19.43
C ALA A 322 -22.38 -18.95 -19.65
N GLN A 323 -22.52 -18.29 -20.82
CA GLN A 323 -21.80 -17.05 -21.15
C GLN A 323 -22.19 -15.88 -20.20
N ARG A 324 -23.46 -15.83 -19.74
CA ARG A 324 -23.92 -14.95 -18.69
C ARG A 324 -23.88 -15.74 -17.38
N VAL A 325 -22.92 -15.39 -16.53
CA VAL A 325 -22.67 -16.08 -15.27
C VAL A 325 -23.65 -15.61 -14.20
N ALA A 326 -23.80 -14.29 -14.08
CA ALA A 326 -24.79 -13.69 -13.19
C ALA A 326 -25.35 -12.40 -13.82
N GLU A 327 -26.64 -12.15 -13.62
CA GLU A 327 -27.34 -10.97 -14.11
C GLU A 327 -28.25 -10.45 -13.00
N LEU A 328 -28.02 -9.22 -12.58
CA LEU A 328 -28.88 -8.45 -11.71
C LEU A 328 -29.60 -7.41 -12.57
N ASP A 329 -30.91 -7.31 -12.49
CA ASP A 329 -31.72 -6.42 -13.29
C ASP A 329 -32.67 -5.64 -12.38
N ASP A 330 -32.45 -4.33 -12.29
CA ASP A 330 -33.24 -3.36 -11.52
C ASP A 330 -33.44 -3.73 -10.03
N VAL A 331 -32.36 -4.19 -9.38
CA VAL A 331 -32.37 -4.69 -8.01
C VAL A 331 -32.26 -3.53 -7.02
N SER A 332 -33.19 -3.48 -6.02
CA SER A 332 -33.13 -2.49 -4.94
C SER A 332 -33.21 -3.20 -3.59
N VAL A 333 -32.43 -2.71 -2.61
CA VAL A 333 -32.37 -3.28 -1.25
C VAL A 333 -32.39 -2.17 -0.21
N SER A 334 -33.23 -2.38 0.83
CA SER A 334 -33.28 -1.54 2.02
C SER A 334 -33.42 -2.37 3.29
N PHE A 335 -32.85 -1.89 4.39
CA PHE A 335 -33.02 -2.46 5.73
C PHE A 335 -33.76 -1.48 6.61
N GLY A 336 -35.05 -1.75 6.83
CA GLY A 336 -35.95 -0.79 7.45
C GLY A 336 -36.06 0.48 6.61
N ASP A 337 -35.83 1.64 7.23
CA ASP A 337 -35.83 2.93 6.53
C ASP A 337 -34.54 3.28 5.82
N HIS A 338 -33.47 2.47 6.02
CA HIS A 338 -32.19 2.73 5.42
C HIS A 338 -32.08 2.04 4.05
N LYS A 339 -32.04 2.86 3.00
CA LYS A 339 -31.81 2.40 1.62
C LYS A 339 -30.33 2.14 1.39
N ILE A 340 -30.01 0.95 0.87
CA ILE A 340 -28.63 0.57 0.56
C ILE A 340 -28.30 0.91 -0.89
N PHE A 341 -29.14 0.42 -1.83
CA PHE A 341 -29.04 0.79 -3.25
C PHE A 341 -30.40 0.63 -3.94
N GLU A 342 -30.58 1.40 -5.02
CA GLU A 342 -31.79 1.44 -5.84
C GLU A 342 -31.42 1.27 -7.31
N HIS A 343 -32.26 0.51 -8.03
CA HIS A 343 -32.13 0.32 -9.47
C HIS A 343 -30.74 -0.19 -9.94
N LEU A 344 -30.13 -1.11 -9.14
CA LEU A 344 -28.83 -1.66 -9.46
C LEU A 344 -28.95 -2.73 -10.55
N SER A 345 -28.20 -2.58 -11.63
CA SER A 345 -28.08 -3.57 -12.71
C SER A 345 -26.62 -3.92 -12.92
N LEU A 346 -26.29 -5.20 -13.04
CA LEU A 346 -24.94 -5.70 -13.25
C LEU A 346 -24.97 -6.99 -14.07
N LEU A 347 -24.15 -7.08 -15.09
CA LEU A 347 -23.98 -8.28 -15.91
C LEU A 347 -22.56 -8.81 -15.83
N ILE A 348 -22.39 -10.02 -15.27
CA ILE A 348 -21.12 -10.72 -15.17
C ILE A 348 -21.04 -11.80 -16.25
N ARG A 349 -20.01 -11.76 -17.08
CA ARG A 349 -19.79 -12.69 -18.18
C ARG A 349 -18.72 -13.72 -17.82
N LYS A 350 -18.71 -14.83 -18.53
CA LYS A 350 -17.70 -15.87 -18.37
C LYS A 350 -16.30 -15.32 -18.65
N GLY A 351 -15.39 -15.49 -17.70
CA GLY A 351 -14.00 -15.02 -17.77
C GLY A 351 -13.78 -13.61 -17.23
N ASP A 352 -14.85 -12.93 -16.76
CA ASP A 352 -14.69 -11.63 -16.12
C ASP A 352 -14.06 -11.78 -14.74
N GLY A 353 -13.09 -10.93 -14.44
CA GLY A 353 -12.58 -10.67 -13.10
C GLY A 353 -13.09 -9.31 -12.62
N VAL A 354 -14.17 -9.31 -11.84
CA VAL A 354 -14.88 -8.08 -11.44
C VAL A 354 -14.42 -7.62 -10.07
N ALA A 355 -13.92 -6.38 -9.96
CA ALA A 355 -13.69 -5.69 -8.70
C ALA A 355 -14.94 -4.90 -8.29
N ILE A 356 -15.34 -5.00 -7.01
CA ILE A 356 -16.31 -4.09 -6.41
C ILE A 356 -15.59 -3.17 -5.44
N VAL A 357 -15.61 -1.87 -5.72
CA VAL A 357 -15.00 -0.83 -4.91
C VAL A 357 -16.06 0.13 -4.37
N GLY A 358 -15.76 0.86 -3.32
CA GLY A 358 -16.65 1.84 -2.70
C GLY A 358 -16.41 1.99 -1.21
N PRO A 359 -17.00 3.03 -0.58
CA PRO A 359 -16.81 3.30 0.85
C PRO A 359 -17.37 2.18 1.73
N ASN A 360 -16.93 2.17 2.98
CA ASN A 360 -17.45 1.23 3.97
C ASN A 360 -18.94 1.54 4.23
N GLY A 361 -19.75 0.48 4.26
CA GLY A 361 -21.21 0.63 4.41
C GLY A 361 -21.99 0.87 3.11
N ALA A 362 -21.33 1.01 1.95
CA ALA A 362 -22.00 1.21 0.66
C ALA A 362 -22.86 0.00 0.19
N GLY A 363 -22.76 -1.15 0.87
CA GLY A 363 -23.55 -2.33 0.52
C GLY A 363 -22.77 -3.40 -0.28
N LYS A 364 -21.44 -3.33 -0.34
CA LYS A 364 -20.59 -4.30 -1.07
C LYS A 364 -20.89 -5.75 -0.67
N THR A 365 -20.81 -6.07 0.62
CA THR A 365 -21.13 -7.41 1.14
C THR A 365 -22.59 -7.80 0.91
N THR A 366 -23.53 -6.82 0.95
CA THR A 366 -24.95 -7.04 0.64
C THR A 366 -25.13 -7.48 -0.82
N LEU A 367 -24.41 -6.86 -1.75
CA LEU A 367 -24.40 -7.24 -3.17
C LEU A 367 -23.90 -8.69 -3.34
N LEU A 368 -22.81 -9.06 -2.63
CA LEU A 368 -22.29 -10.44 -2.69
C LEU A 368 -23.31 -11.44 -2.14
N ARG A 369 -24.00 -11.14 -1.02
CA ARG A 369 -25.05 -12.02 -0.44
C ARG A 369 -26.26 -12.19 -1.35
N LEU A 370 -26.61 -11.17 -2.12
CA LEU A 370 -27.65 -11.30 -3.16
C LEU A 370 -27.24 -12.27 -4.25
N LEU A 371 -25.99 -12.20 -4.74
CA LEU A 371 -25.45 -13.14 -5.73
C LEU A 371 -25.39 -14.58 -5.21
N LEU A 372 -25.15 -14.74 -3.91
CA LEU A 372 -25.17 -16.06 -3.23
C LEU A 372 -26.59 -16.59 -3.02
N GLY A 373 -27.63 -15.76 -3.18
CA GLY A 373 -29.02 -16.12 -2.89
C GLY A 373 -29.36 -16.18 -1.39
N GLU A 374 -28.45 -15.71 -0.52
CA GLU A 374 -28.68 -15.62 0.94
C GLU A 374 -29.64 -14.50 1.31
N LEU A 375 -29.71 -13.49 0.47
CA LEU A 375 -30.62 -12.36 0.60
C LEU A 375 -31.56 -12.31 -0.61
N GLN A 376 -32.83 -12.04 -0.37
CA GLN A 376 -33.80 -11.80 -1.44
C GLN A 376 -34.02 -10.30 -1.64
N SER A 377 -33.96 -9.86 -2.90
CA SER A 377 -34.32 -8.48 -3.21
C SER A 377 -35.83 -8.30 -3.23
N PRO A 378 -36.37 -7.24 -2.61
CA PRO A 378 -37.81 -6.91 -2.70
C PRO A 378 -38.24 -6.50 -4.11
N THR A 379 -37.33 -5.98 -4.93
CA THR A 379 -37.57 -5.56 -6.32
C THR A 379 -36.47 -6.05 -7.24
N GLY A 380 -36.76 -6.15 -8.54
CA GLY A 380 -35.82 -6.60 -9.54
C GLY A 380 -35.68 -8.12 -9.63
N ASN A 381 -34.76 -8.58 -10.46
CA ASN A 381 -34.57 -9.99 -10.75
C ASN A 381 -33.08 -10.35 -10.72
N ILE A 382 -32.75 -11.48 -10.09
CA ILE A 382 -31.39 -12.01 -10.03
C ILE A 382 -31.38 -13.36 -10.75
N LYS A 383 -30.56 -13.49 -11.77
CA LYS A 383 -30.42 -14.73 -12.53
C LYS A 383 -28.99 -15.23 -12.47
N ILE A 384 -28.83 -16.47 -12.02
CA ILE A 384 -27.55 -17.20 -12.12
C ILE A 384 -27.61 -18.11 -13.34
N GLY A 385 -26.55 -18.10 -14.13
CA GLY A 385 -26.46 -18.87 -15.36
C GLY A 385 -26.50 -20.38 -15.14
N SER A 386 -26.91 -21.12 -16.18
CA SER A 386 -26.94 -22.59 -16.09
C SER A 386 -25.54 -23.18 -15.89
N ARG A 387 -25.43 -24.22 -15.09
CA ARG A 387 -24.19 -24.90 -14.69
C ARG A 387 -23.17 -24.01 -13.98
N VAL A 388 -23.59 -22.86 -13.44
CA VAL A 388 -22.72 -22.06 -12.60
C VAL A 388 -22.63 -22.71 -11.23
N LYS A 389 -21.39 -23.00 -10.79
CA LYS A 389 -21.04 -23.50 -9.46
C LYS A 389 -20.37 -22.35 -8.72
N ILE A 390 -21.09 -21.76 -7.77
CA ILE A 390 -20.58 -20.64 -6.97
C ILE A 390 -19.69 -21.20 -5.86
N GLY A 391 -18.50 -20.63 -5.71
CA GLY A 391 -17.65 -20.78 -4.56
C GLY A 391 -17.54 -19.47 -3.81
N TYR A 392 -17.84 -19.48 -2.52
CA TYR A 392 -17.81 -18.27 -1.67
C TYR A 392 -16.64 -18.30 -0.70
N TYR A 393 -15.89 -17.21 -0.70
CA TYR A 393 -14.85 -16.95 0.28
C TYR A 393 -15.36 -15.88 1.27
N SER A 394 -15.63 -16.32 2.51
CA SER A 394 -16.08 -15.44 3.59
C SER A 394 -14.90 -15.00 4.46
N GLN A 395 -14.98 -13.79 4.98
CA GLN A 395 -13.99 -13.25 5.92
C GLN A 395 -13.91 -14.06 7.23
N GLN A 396 -14.93 -14.83 7.59
CA GLN A 396 -15.00 -15.59 8.84
C GLN A 396 -14.41 -17.01 8.74
N HIS A 397 -13.79 -17.39 7.61
CA HIS A 397 -13.21 -18.74 7.38
C HIS A 397 -14.17 -19.89 7.64
N GLU A 398 -15.44 -19.73 7.30
CA GLU A 398 -16.46 -20.75 7.43
C GLU A 398 -16.09 -22.00 6.64
N GLY A 399 -16.34 -23.19 7.21
CA GLY A 399 -16.09 -24.47 6.56
C GLY A 399 -14.70 -25.09 6.80
N LEU A 400 -13.88 -24.54 7.70
CA LEU A 400 -12.68 -25.19 8.21
C LEU A 400 -12.98 -25.92 9.53
N CYS A 401 -12.51 -27.16 9.67
CA CYS A 401 -12.70 -27.96 10.88
C CYS A 401 -11.51 -27.77 11.85
N PRO A 402 -11.68 -27.09 13.00
CA PRO A 402 -10.55 -26.73 13.89
C PRO A 402 -9.79 -27.93 14.45
N SER A 403 -10.43 -29.10 14.53
CA SER A 403 -9.85 -30.33 15.07
C SER A 403 -9.03 -31.14 14.07
N ASN A 404 -9.12 -30.79 12.78
CA ASN A 404 -8.35 -31.49 11.74
C ASN A 404 -6.96 -30.87 11.61
N THR A 405 -5.99 -31.67 11.12
CA THR A 405 -4.74 -31.12 10.63
C THR A 405 -4.97 -30.46 9.26
N VAL A 406 -4.10 -29.53 8.89
CA VAL A 406 -4.14 -28.89 7.55
C VAL A 406 -4.10 -29.95 6.44
N PHE A 407 -3.29 -30.98 6.62
CA PHE A 407 -3.14 -32.10 5.67
C PHE A 407 -4.40 -32.96 5.57
N ASP A 408 -4.94 -33.37 6.71
CA ASP A 408 -6.13 -34.22 6.75
C ASP A 408 -7.37 -33.52 6.19
N GLU A 409 -7.49 -32.22 6.42
CA GLU A 409 -8.60 -31.40 5.89
C GLU A 409 -8.63 -31.43 4.37
N ILE A 410 -7.48 -31.24 3.71
CA ILE A 410 -7.39 -31.26 2.25
C ILE A 410 -7.52 -32.67 1.70
N LEU A 411 -6.86 -33.66 2.32
CA LEU A 411 -6.90 -35.06 1.89
C LEU A 411 -8.32 -35.62 1.93
N SER A 412 -9.02 -35.42 3.06
CA SER A 412 -10.37 -35.94 3.27
C SER A 412 -11.45 -35.22 2.46
N SER A 413 -11.31 -33.89 2.29
CA SER A 413 -12.32 -33.10 1.59
C SER A 413 -12.35 -33.35 0.08
N PHE A 414 -11.20 -33.66 -0.54
CA PHE A 414 -11.08 -33.69 -2.01
C PHE A 414 -10.60 -35.04 -2.58
N GLY A 415 -10.38 -36.06 -1.74
CA GLY A 415 -9.96 -37.40 -2.20
C GLY A 415 -8.64 -37.40 -2.97
N LEU A 416 -7.75 -36.44 -2.66
CA LEU A 416 -6.42 -36.34 -3.25
C LEU A 416 -5.50 -37.42 -2.70
N ASN A 417 -4.45 -37.78 -3.45
CA ASN A 417 -3.37 -38.59 -2.90
C ASN A 417 -2.39 -37.69 -2.10
N ASP A 418 -1.54 -38.32 -1.27
CA ASP A 418 -0.59 -37.62 -0.39
C ASP A 418 0.32 -36.67 -1.12
N GLU A 419 0.80 -37.02 -2.30
CA GLU A 419 1.69 -36.22 -3.11
C GLU A 419 0.97 -34.96 -3.65
N GLN A 420 -0.24 -35.13 -4.16
CA GLN A 420 -1.09 -34.05 -4.63
C GLN A 420 -1.46 -33.08 -3.50
N ALA A 421 -1.87 -33.61 -2.34
CA ALA A 421 -2.19 -32.79 -1.18
C ALA A 421 -1.00 -31.96 -0.72
N ARG A 422 0.20 -32.56 -0.60
CA ARG A 422 1.44 -31.83 -0.26
C ARG A 422 1.81 -30.78 -1.29
N HIS A 423 1.60 -31.08 -2.56
CA HIS A 423 1.88 -30.16 -3.66
C HIS A 423 0.95 -28.95 -3.61
N CYS A 424 -0.35 -29.15 -3.45
CA CYS A 424 -1.33 -28.08 -3.29
C CYS A 424 -1.03 -27.21 -2.05
N LEU A 425 -0.74 -27.84 -0.91
CA LEU A 425 -0.40 -27.15 0.32
C LEU A 425 0.90 -26.35 0.18
N GLY A 426 1.91 -26.90 -0.50
CA GLY A 426 3.17 -26.23 -0.77
C GLY A 426 3.03 -24.98 -1.64
N ALA A 427 2.11 -24.99 -2.61
CA ALA A 427 1.78 -23.82 -3.43
C ALA A 427 1.19 -22.68 -2.59
N PHE A 428 0.43 -23.00 -1.54
CA PHE A 428 -0.13 -22.05 -0.58
C PHE A 428 0.76 -21.81 0.66
N LEU A 429 2.08 -22.06 0.51
CA LEU A 429 3.11 -21.78 1.51
C LEU A 429 3.03 -22.61 2.81
N PHE A 430 2.31 -23.74 2.82
CA PHE A 430 2.38 -24.71 3.90
C PHE A 430 3.55 -25.66 3.65
N LYS A 431 4.60 -25.61 4.48
CA LYS A 431 5.85 -26.36 4.26
C LYS A 431 6.27 -27.16 5.49
N GLY A 432 6.95 -28.28 5.25
CA GLY A 432 7.51 -29.09 6.33
C GLY A 432 6.44 -29.54 7.31
N ASP A 433 6.63 -29.20 8.59
CA ASP A 433 5.74 -29.61 9.69
C ASP A 433 4.46 -28.77 9.78
N ASP A 434 4.36 -27.63 9.05
CA ASP A 434 3.17 -26.78 9.07
C ASP A 434 1.91 -27.51 8.58
N ILE A 435 2.06 -28.49 7.69
CA ILE A 435 0.93 -29.28 7.19
C ILE A 435 0.27 -30.14 8.24
N TYR A 436 0.98 -30.44 9.34
CA TYR A 436 0.48 -31.26 10.45
C TYR A 436 -0.05 -30.45 11.63
N LYS A 437 0.02 -29.09 11.56
CA LYS A 437 -0.61 -28.24 12.57
C LYS A 437 -2.12 -28.41 12.55
N LEU A 438 -2.74 -28.32 13.73
CA LEU A 438 -4.19 -28.25 13.84
C LEU A 438 -4.69 -26.93 13.26
N ILE A 439 -5.81 -26.98 12.56
CA ILE A 439 -6.43 -25.76 11.97
C ILE A 439 -6.82 -24.77 13.08
N GLY A 440 -7.16 -25.26 14.28
CA GLY A 440 -7.43 -24.42 15.43
C GLY A 440 -6.26 -23.50 15.80
N ASP A 441 -5.03 -24.01 15.69
CA ASP A 441 -3.79 -23.34 16.10
C ASP A 441 -3.20 -22.43 15.01
N LEU A 442 -3.79 -22.42 13.81
CA LEU A 442 -3.35 -21.58 12.72
C LEU A 442 -3.63 -20.10 12.99
N SER A 443 -2.70 -19.23 12.58
CA SER A 443 -2.93 -17.80 12.50
C SER A 443 -4.05 -17.45 11.51
N GLY A 444 -4.65 -16.27 11.64
CA GLY A 444 -5.69 -15.80 10.72
C GLY A 444 -5.26 -15.86 9.25
N GLY A 445 -4.02 -15.45 8.94
CA GLY A 445 -3.48 -15.52 7.59
C GLY A 445 -3.27 -16.94 7.06
N GLU A 446 -2.89 -17.90 7.92
CA GLU A 446 -2.80 -19.32 7.53
C GLU A 446 -4.18 -19.92 7.28
N LYS A 447 -5.18 -19.58 8.10
CA LYS A 447 -6.58 -19.99 7.88
C LYS A 447 -7.11 -19.45 6.56
N SER A 448 -6.82 -18.17 6.25
CA SER A 448 -7.21 -17.55 4.98
C SER A 448 -6.64 -18.28 3.77
N ARG A 449 -5.34 -18.61 3.79
CA ARG A 449 -4.70 -19.38 2.71
C ARG A 449 -5.29 -20.77 2.54
N LEU A 450 -5.57 -21.45 3.66
CA LEU A 450 -6.18 -22.78 3.62
C LEU A 450 -7.60 -22.74 3.08
N ALA A 451 -8.41 -21.78 3.51
CA ALA A 451 -9.77 -21.57 3.04
C ALA A 451 -9.80 -21.30 1.53
N LEU A 452 -8.88 -20.45 1.03
CA LEU A 452 -8.79 -20.18 -0.39
C LEU A 452 -8.34 -21.39 -1.20
N LEU A 453 -7.34 -22.15 -0.73
CA LEU A 453 -6.93 -23.42 -1.33
C LEU A 453 -8.13 -24.37 -1.43
N LYS A 454 -8.87 -24.54 -0.33
CA LYS A 454 -10.06 -25.38 -0.27
C LYS A 454 -11.10 -24.93 -1.30
N LEU A 455 -11.37 -23.63 -1.37
CA LEU A 455 -12.28 -23.05 -2.35
C LEU A 455 -11.87 -23.36 -3.80
N MET A 456 -10.59 -23.23 -4.11
CA MET A 456 -10.08 -23.49 -5.47
C MET A 456 -10.15 -24.96 -5.87
N LEU A 457 -10.09 -25.87 -4.89
CA LEU A 457 -10.22 -27.32 -5.12
C LEU A 457 -11.67 -27.77 -5.28
N THR A 458 -12.69 -26.97 -4.91
CA THR A 458 -14.12 -27.34 -5.07
C THR A 458 -14.58 -27.47 -6.51
N GLY A 459 -13.77 -27.01 -7.48
CA GLY A 459 -14.15 -26.99 -8.90
C GLY A 459 -15.24 -25.97 -9.22
N ALA A 460 -15.38 -24.93 -8.38
CA ALA A 460 -16.23 -23.78 -8.66
C ALA A 460 -15.78 -23.09 -9.95
N ASN A 461 -16.73 -22.63 -10.76
CA ASN A 461 -16.45 -21.85 -11.96
C ASN A 461 -16.81 -20.36 -11.83
N PHE A 462 -17.44 -20.00 -10.72
CA PHE A 462 -17.68 -18.62 -10.31
C PHE A 462 -17.29 -18.42 -8.85
N LEU A 463 -16.26 -17.60 -8.60
CA LEU A 463 -15.81 -17.27 -7.24
C LEU A 463 -16.38 -15.93 -6.79
N VAL A 464 -16.93 -15.91 -5.59
CA VAL A 464 -17.40 -14.70 -4.91
C VAL A 464 -16.52 -14.52 -3.68
N MET A 465 -15.77 -13.41 -3.61
CA MET A 465 -14.76 -13.19 -2.57
C MET A 465 -14.98 -11.87 -1.85
N ASP A 466 -15.04 -11.94 -0.53
CA ASP A 466 -15.14 -10.78 0.36
C ASP A 466 -13.84 -10.61 1.15
N GLU A 467 -13.06 -9.58 0.81
CA GLU A 467 -11.77 -9.21 1.41
C GLU A 467 -10.76 -10.37 1.53
N PRO A 468 -10.40 -11.05 0.41
CA PRO A 468 -9.55 -12.25 0.47
C PRO A 468 -8.09 -11.96 0.85
N THR A 469 -7.65 -10.72 0.81
CA THR A 469 -6.27 -10.28 1.11
C THR A 469 -6.09 -9.76 2.53
N ASN A 470 -7.16 -9.66 3.32
CA ASN A 470 -7.10 -9.16 4.69
C ASN A 470 -6.26 -10.08 5.59
N HIS A 471 -5.46 -9.46 6.47
CA HIS A 471 -4.57 -10.14 7.43
C HIS A 471 -3.46 -11.00 6.79
N LEU A 472 -3.26 -10.92 5.49
CA LEU A 472 -2.21 -11.64 4.78
C LEU A 472 -0.92 -10.82 4.71
N ASP A 473 0.20 -11.50 4.89
CA ASP A 473 1.51 -10.92 4.61
C ASP A 473 1.77 -10.84 3.09
N ILE A 474 2.75 -10.05 2.70
CA ILE A 474 3.06 -9.81 1.28
C ILE A 474 3.31 -11.12 0.51
N PRO A 475 4.09 -12.11 1.03
CA PRO A 475 4.26 -13.39 0.34
C PRO A 475 2.96 -14.16 0.12
N ALA A 476 2.03 -14.13 1.09
CA ALA A 476 0.73 -14.78 0.95
C ALA A 476 -0.16 -14.08 -0.07
N LYS A 477 -0.15 -12.73 -0.08
CA LYS A 477 -0.85 -11.93 -1.11
C LYS A 477 -0.32 -12.26 -2.51
N GLU A 478 1.00 -12.32 -2.70
CA GLU A 478 1.63 -12.72 -3.97
C GLU A 478 1.17 -14.10 -4.44
N ALA A 479 1.10 -15.08 -3.52
CA ALA A 479 0.64 -16.43 -3.85
C ALA A 479 -0.84 -16.46 -4.29
N ILE A 480 -1.71 -15.67 -3.64
CA ILE A 480 -3.11 -15.54 -4.03
C ILE A 480 -3.27 -14.84 -5.38
N GLU A 481 -2.50 -13.79 -5.62
CA GLU A 481 -2.48 -13.11 -6.92
C GLU A 481 -2.13 -14.06 -8.06
N GLU A 482 -1.05 -14.83 -7.89
CA GLU A 482 -0.63 -15.84 -8.87
C GLU A 482 -1.73 -16.89 -9.09
N ALA A 483 -2.37 -17.32 -8.00
CA ALA A 483 -3.48 -18.25 -8.05
C ALA A 483 -4.68 -17.71 -8.84
N MET A 484 -5.07 -16.46 -8.56
CA MET A 484 -6.20 -15.81 -9.22
C MET A 484 -5.92 -15.53 -10.69
N MET A 485 -4.70 -15.13 -11.05
CA MET A 485 -4.29 -14.96 -12.45
C MET A 485 -4.33 -16.28 -13.25
N ALA A 486 -4.06 -17.40 -12.57
CA ALA A 486 -4.11 -18.73 -13.19
C ALA A 486 -5.52 -19.35 -13.18
N PHE A 487 -6.49 -18.75 -12.48
CA PHE A 487 -7.85 -19.28 -12.37
C PHE A 487 -8.62 -19.13 -13.69
N PRO A 488 -9.07 -20.24 -14.30
CA PRO A 488 -9.72 -20.21 -15.62
C PRO A 488 -11.22 -19.89 -15.58
N GLY A 489 -11.76 -19.55 -14.41
CA GLY A 489 -13.18 -19.24 -14.19
C GLY A 489 -13.49 -17.75 -14.19
N THR A 490 -14.65 -17.42 -13.66
CA THR A 490 -15.14 -16.05 -13.45
C THR A 490 -15.08 -15.73 -11.97
N PHE A 491 -14.79 -14.49 -11.60
CA PHE A 491 -14.82 -14.12 -10.18
C PHE A 491 -15.29 -12.68 -9.99
N ILE A 492 -15.87 -12.45 -8.82
CA ILE A 492 -16.17 -11.13 -8.29
C ILE A 492 -15.49 -11.00 -6.93
N VAL A 493 -14.83 -9.86 -6.72
CA VAL A 493 -14.05 -9.62 -5.51
C VAL A 493 -14.33 -8.23 -4.93
N VAL A 494 -14.57 -8.18 -3.65
CA VAL A 494 -14.51 -6.96 -2.84
C VAL A 494 -13.15 -6.94 -2.17
N SER A 495 -12.36 -5.89 -2.37
CA SER A 495 -11.08 -5.72 -1.67
C SER A 495 -10.69 -4.25 -1.58
N HIS A 496 -9.94 -3.92 -0.52
CA HIS A 496 -9.28 -2.63 -0.35
C HIS A 496 -7.81 -2.67 -0.77
N ASP A 497 -7.30 -3.84 -1.18
CA ASP A 497 -5.94 -4.01 -1.69
C ASP A 497 -5.86 -3.59 -3.16
N ARG A 498 -5.48 -2.34 -3.39
CA ARG A 498 -5.38 -1.72 -4.72
C ARG A 498 -4.44 -2.46 -5.66
N TYR A 499 -3.33 -2.98 -5.14
CA TYR A 499 -2.35 -3.73 -5.92
C TYR A 499 -2.90 -5.08 -6.39
N PHE A 500 -3.61 -5.77 -5.50
CA PHE A 500 -4.31 -7.00 -5.83
C PHE A 500 -5.37 -6.78 -6.91
N LEU A 501 -6.25 -5.77 -6.71
CA LEU A 501 -7.29 -5.45 -7.70
C LEU A 501 -6.70 -5.10 -9.05
N ASP A 502 -5.66 -4.26 -9.08
CA ASP A 502 -5.03 -3.84 -10.34
C ASP A 502 -4.45 -5.01 -11.15
N LYS A 503 -3.92 -6.01 -10.46
CA LYS A 503 -3.25 -7.16 -11.06
C LYS A 503 -4.20 -8.25 -11.54
N VAL A 504 -5.28 -8.51 -10.80
CA VAL A 504 -6.14 -9.69 -11.06
C VAL A 504 -7.44 -9.36 -11.76
N THR A 505 -7.95 -8.13 -11.70
CA THR A 505 -9.24 -7.77 -12.28
C THR A 505 -9.10 -7.07 -13.63
N ASN A 506 -10.09 -7.29 -14.49
CA ASN A 506 -10.20 -6.66 -15.81
C ASN A 506 -11.44 -5.75 -15.93
N PHE A 507 -12.27 -5.71 -14.88
CA PHE A 507 -13.49 -4.92 -14.82
C PHE A 507 -13.70 -4.38 -13.39
N THR A 508 -14.01 -3.10 -13.26
CA THR A 508 -14.20 -2.46 -11.94
C THR A 508 -15.58 -1.84 -11.86
N CYS A 509 -16.30 -2.14 -10.79
CA CYS A 509 -17.60 -1.55 -10.45
C CYS A 509 -17.48 -0.71 -9.19
N GLU A 510 -17.83 0.55 -9.24
CA GLU A 510 -17.90 1.44 -8.10
C GLU A 510 -19.32 1.49 -7.54
N LEU A 511 -19.45 1.17 -6.27
CA LEU A 511 -20.71 1.28 -5.53
C LEU A 511 -20.63 2.47 -4.59
N GLU A 512 -21.28 3.57 -4.96
CA GLU A 512 -21.26 4.82 -4.22
C GLU A 512 -22.66 5.46 -4.21
N ASN A 513 -23.10 5.97 -3.04
CA ASN A 513 -24.40 6.63 -2.87
C ASN A 513 -25.62 5.82 -3.40
N GLY A 514 -25.56 4.49 -3.29
CA GLY A 514 -26.62 3.59 -3.74
C GLY A 514 -26.64 3.32 -5.25
N HIS A 515 -25.68 3.82 -6.01
CA HIS A 515 -25.55 3.61 -7.45
C HIS A 515 -24.31 2.78 -7.77
N LEU A 516 -24.41 1.95 -8.82
CA LEU A 516 -23.31 1.18 -9.36
C LEU A 516 -22.83 1.81 -10.67
N THR A 517 -21.57 2.17 -10.74
CA THR A 517 -20.93 2.68 -11.96
C THR A 517 -19.90 1.67 -12.47
N GLU A 518 -19.99 1.31 -13.74
CA GLU A 518 -19.16 0.30 -14.38
C GLU A 518 -17.98 0.94 -15.12
N TYR A 519 -16.77 0.41 -14.92
CA TYR A 519 -15.54 0.81 -15.61
C TYR A 519 -14.93 -0.41 -16.31
N ASN A 520 -14.78 -0.33 -17.65
CA ASN A 520 -14.22 -1.40 -18.48
C ASN A 520 -12.68 -1.40 -18.38
N GLY A 521 -12.15 -1.70 -17.22
CA GLY A 521 -10.71 -1.74 -16.94
C GLY A 521 -10.40 -2.17 -15.51
N ASN A 522 -9.11 -2.30 -15.21
CA ASN A 522 -8.60 -2.62 -13.87
C ASN A 522 -8.74 -1.41 -12.93
N TYR A 523 -8.23 -1.57 -11.70
CA TYR A 523 -8.31 -0.53 -10.68
C TYR A 523 -7.59 0.77 -11.10
N SER A 524 -6.43 0.70 -11.75
CA SER A 524 -5.68 1.88 -12.23
C SER A 524 -6.49 2.67 -13.25
N TYR A 525 -7.14 2.00 -14.21
CA TYR A 525 -8.02 2.63 -15.20
C TYR A 525 -9.23 3.33 -14.55
N TYR A 526 -9.90 2.64 -13.59
CA TYR A 526 -10.98 3.24 -12.80
C TYR A 526 -10.52 4.53 -12.12
N ARG A 527 -9.36 4.48 -11.47
CA ARG A 527 -8.80 5.60 -10.71
C ARG A 527 -8.50 6.80 -11.60
N GLU A 528 -7.91 6.56 -12.76
CA GLU A 528 -7.61 7.60 -13.75
C GLU A 528 -8.89 8.27 -14.24
N LYS A 529 -9.91 7.49 -14.58
CA LYS A 529 -11.21 8.00 -15.02
C LYS A 529 -11.95 8.80 -13.92
N LYS A 530 -11.93 8.32 -12.68
CA LYS A 530 -12.53 9.05 -11.55
C LYS A 530 -11.86 10.42 -11.34
N LEU A 531 -10.52 10.47 -11.44
CA LEU A 531 -9.78 11.73 -11.34
C LEU A 531 -10.07 12.69 -12.50
N GLU A 532 -10.24 12.21 -13.72
CA GLU A 532 -10.64 13.02 -14.87
C GLU A 532 -12.04 13.62 -14.64
N MET A 533 -13.02 12.81 -14.24
CA MET A 533 -14.37 13.27 -13.95
C MET A 533 -14.41 14.32 -12.82
N GLN A 534 -13.63 14.13 -11.75
CA GLN A 534 -13.53 15.11 -10.66
C GLN A 534 -12.99 16.46 -11.14
N LYS A 535 -11.92 16.46 -11.94
CA LYS A 535 -11.35 17.68 -12.52
C LYS A 535 -12.33 18.42 -13.45
N GLU A 536 -13.10 17.67 -14.24
CA GLU A 536 -14.14 18.25 -15.10
C GLU A 536 -15.27 18.88 -14.27
N LEU A 537 -15.70 18.28 -13.17
CA LEU A 537 -16.69 18.80 -12.26
C LEU A 537 -16.21 20.08 -11.56
N GLU A 538 -14.97 20.10 -11.08
CA GLU A 538 -14.35 21.28 -10.45
C GLU A 538 -14.24 22.44 -11.45
N SER A 539 -13.77 22.18 -12.67
CA SER A 539 -13.69 23.19 -13.73
C SER A 539 -15.05 23.76 -14.13
N THR A 540 -16.10 22.93 -14.09
CA THR A 540 -17.48 23.34 -14.39
C THR A 540 -18.09 24.18 -13.25
N GLN A 541 -17.76 23.89 -11.99
CA GLN A 541 -18.17 24.67 -10.82
C GLN A 541 -17.46 26.02 -10.73
N GLU A 542 -16.16 26.11 -11.08
CA GLU A 542 -15.43 27.37 -11.15
C GLU A 542 -15.97 28.28 -12.26
N THR A 543 -16.36 27.72 -13.41
CA THR A 543 -17.00 28.47 -14.51
C THR A 543 -18.40 28.96 -14.17
N SER A 544 -19.18 28.18 -13.40
CA SER A 544 -20.50 28.61 -12.94
C SER A 544 -20.42 29.66 -11.83
N ASN A 545 -19.47 29.58 -10.90
CA ASN A 545 -19.23 30.61 -9.90
C ASN A 545 -18.70 31.94 -10.50
N LYS A 546 -17.86 31.86 -11.55
CA LYS A 546 -17.43 33.07 -12.30
C LYS A 546 -18.59 33.74 -13.07
N LYS A 547 -19.58 32.98 -13.57
CA LYS A 547 -20.80 33.53 -14.20
C LYS A 547 -21.74 34.17 -13.20
N ALA A 548 -21.90 33.58 -12.00
CA ALA A 548 -22.78 34.15 -10.95
C ALA A 548 -22.23 35.45 -10.37
N THR A 549 -20.91 35.70 -10.42
CA THR A 549 -20.28 36.94 -9.94
C THR A 549 -20.31 38.07 -10.97
N VAL A 550 -20.59 37.79 -12.25
CA VAL A 550 -20.63 38.77 -13.34
C VAL A 550 -22.05 39.36 -13.55
N GLU A 551 -23.12 38.69 -13.10
CA GLU A 551 -24.49 39.19 -13.28
C GLU A 551 -24.96 40.27 -12.29
N ASN A 552 -24.14 40.66 -11.32
CA ASN A 552 -24.53 41.69 -10.31
C ASN A 552 -23.85 43.04 -10.44
N LYS A 553 -23.27 43.39 -11.62
CA LYS A 553 -22.80 44.76 -11.88
C LYS A 553 -23.07 45.19 -13.33
N THR A 554 -24.31 45.55 -13.62
CA THR A 554 -24.61 46.36 -14.81
C THR A 554 -25.55 47.51 -14.45
N THR A 555 -25.00 48.72 -14.45
CA THR A 555 -25.70 49.93 -14.81
C THR A 555 -24.84 50.74 -15.78
N PRO A 556 -25.40 51.38 -16.79
CA PRO A 556 -24.70 51.78 -18.00
C PRO A 556 -24.22 53.25 -17.97
N LYS A 557 -23.06 53.54 -18.57
CA LYS A 557 -22.77 54.89 -19.10
C LYS A 557 -21.83 54.85 -20.32
N THR A 558 -22.45 55.15 -21.44
CA THR A 558 -22.12 56.12 -22.51
C THR A 558 -20.68 56.19 -23.11
N LYS A 559 -20.68 56.06 -24.43
CA LYS A 559 -19.66 56.31 -25.44
C LYS A 559 -18.79 57.55 -25.26
N GLN A 560 -17.51 57.43 -25.61
CA GLN A 560 -16.86 58.39 -26.51
C GLN A 560 -15.61 57.82 -27.15
N GLU A 561 -15.54 57.89 -28.48
CA GLU A 561 -14.38 57.69 -29.35
C GLU A 561 -13.25 58.67 -29.06
N LYS A 562 -11.99 58.29 -29.22
CA LYS A 562 -11.01 58.90 -30.12
C LYS A 562 -9.61 58.29 -30.08
N ALA A 563 -9.19 57.95 -31.30
CA ALA A 563 -7.85 58.11 -31.91
C ALA A 563 -6.59 57.44 -31.35
N LYS A 564 -5.98 56.66 -32.25
CA LYS A 564 -4.59 56.12 -32.29
C LYS A 564 -3.52 57.21 -32.19
N PRO A 565 -2.26 56.88 -31.79
CA PRO A 565 -1.32 56.37 -32.77
C PRO A 565 -0.31 55.26 -32.30
N LYS A 566 -0.03 54.40 -33.21
CA LYS A 566 1.17 53.73 -33.73
C LYS A 566 2.42 53.49 -32.88
N ASN A 567 2.81 52.18 -32.98
CA ASN A 567 4.16 51.60 -33.03
C ASN A 567 4.85 51.24 -31.73
N ALA A 568 4.84 49.91 -31.43
CA ALA A 568 6.03 49.16 -31.04
C ALA A 568 5.75 47.66 -31.26
N HIS A 569 6.71 47.00 -31.83
CA HIS A 569 6.92 45.60 -32.16
C HIS A 569 5.92 44.54 -31.59
N VAL A 570 5.19 43.92 -32.50
CA VAL A 570 4.35 42.74 -32.29
C VAL A 570 5.25 41.51 -32.49
N ALA A 571 5.63 40.88 -31.38
CA ALA A 571 5.87 39.46 -31.40
C ALA A 571 4.49 38.78 -31.52
N SER A 572 4.22 38.13 -32.65
CA SER A 572 2.93 37.51 -32.94
C SER A 572 2.71 36.35 -31.93
N ALA A 573 1.80 36.59 -31.00
CA ALA A 573 1.30 35.50 -30.14
C ALA A 573 0.67 34.43 -31.02
N MET A 574 1.29 33.24 -31.07
CA MET A 574 0.74 32.07 -31.78
C MET A 574 -0.60 31.69 -31.13
N SER A 575 -1.59 31.29 -31.92
CA SER A 575 -2.88 30.84 -31.40
C SER A 575 -2.71 29.52 -30.65
N SER A 576 -3.55 29.28 -29.63
CA SER A 576 -3.55 28.03 -28.83
C SER A 576 -3.61 26.77 -29.71
N GLU A 577 -4.39 26.82 -30.79
CA GLU A 577 -4.48 25.69 -31.76
C GLU A 577 -3.15 25.41 -32.49
N LYS A 578 -2.37 26.44 -32.81
CA LYS A 578 -1.04 26.27 -33.42
C LYS A 578 -0.04 25.67 -32.44
N LEU A 579 -0.08 26.07 -31.17
CA LEU A 579 0.75 25.49 -30.13
C LEU A 579 0.43 24.01 -29.91
N THR A 580 -0.85 23.64 -29.86
CA THR A 580 -1.29 22.24 -29.73
C THR A 580 -0.81 21.40 -30.94
N MET A 581 -0.91 21.92 -32.16
CA MET A 581 -0.37 21.20 -33.34
C MET A 581 1.17 21.04 -33.29
N MET A 582 1.90 22.03 -32.75
CA MET A 582 3.35 21.93 -32.59
C MET A 582 3.74 20.92 -31.51
N ILE A 583 3.01 20.87 -30.39
CA ILE A 583 3.19 19.86 -29.35
C ILE A 583 2.99 18.46 -29.91
N GLN A 584 1.87 18.21 -30.60
CA GLN A 584 1.60 16.90 -31.23
C GLN A 584 2.69 16.50 -32.24
N ARG A 585 3.22 17.46 -32.98
CA ARG A 585 4.31 17.20 -33.92
C ARG A 585 5.63 16.89 -33.21
N CYS A 586 5.89 17.54 -32.09
CA CYS A 586 7.05 17.28 -31.25
C CYS A 586 6.97 15.89 -30.63
N GLU A 587 5.81 15.51 -30.10
CA GLU A 587 5.53 14.17 -29.55
C GLU A 587 5.71 13.06 -30.59
N ALA A 588 5.23 13.26 -31.82
CA ALA A 588 5.46 12.30 -32.91
C ALA A 588 6.94 12.13 -33.24
N THR A 589 7.74 13.23 -33.17
CA THR A 589 9.19 13.18 -33.42
C THR A 589 9.93 12.48 -32.26
N ILE A 590 9.53 12.72 -31.02
CA ILE A 590 10.06 12.05 -29.84
C ILE A 590 9.82 10.53 -29.95
N ALA A 591 8.60 10.10 -30.26
CA ALA A 591 8.27 8.68 -30.42
C ALA A 591 9.09 8.00 -31.55
N MET A 592 9.39 8.75 -32.63
CA MET A 592 10.24 8.26 -33.71
C MET A 592 11.71 8.08 -33.22
N PHE A 593 12.27 9.03 -32.50
CA PHE A 593 13.62 8.95 -31.98
C PHE A 593 13.78 7.85 -30.93
N GLU A 594 12.78 7.65 -30.08
CA GLU A 594 12.76 6.52 -29.13
C GLU A 594 12.75 5.16 -29.84
N ALA A 595 12.01 5.04 -30.96
CA ALA A 595 12.02 3.82 -31.75
C ALA A 595 13.38 3.57 -32.43
N GLU A 596 14.03 4.62 -32.94
CA GLU A 596 15.37 4.54 -33.54
C GLU A 596 16.41 4.16 -32.48
N LEU A 597 16.36 4.75 -31.27
CA LEU A 597 17.26 4.40 -30.16
C LEU A 597 17.11 2.93 -29.75
N LYS A 598 15.88 2.42 -29.63
CA LYS A 598 15.65 0.98 -29.39
C LYS A 598 16.22 0.09 -30.50
N GLY A 599 16.16 0.54 -31.75
CA GLY A 599 16.78 -0.16 -32.86
C GLY A 599 18.31 -0.21 -32.76
N LEU A 600 18.94 0.89 -32.40
CA LEU A 600 20.40 0.97 -32.18
C LEU A 600 20.83 0.16 -30.95
N GLU A 601 20.05 0.19 -29.86
CA GLU A 601 20.28 -0.62 -28.67
C GLU A 601 20.22 -2.14 -28.97
N TYR A 602 19.27 -2.55 -29.81
CA TYR A 602 19.22 -3.93 -30.29
C TYR A 602 20.45 -4.31 -31.11
N GLN A 603 20.94 -3.40 -31.97
CA GLN A 603 22.16 -3.61 -32.75
C GLN A 603 23.43 -3.62 -31.87
N MET A 604 23.50 -2.82 -30.82
CA MET A 604 24.59 -2.83 -29.82
C MET A 604 24.68 -4.15 -29.05
N ASN A 605 23.55 -4.84 -28.88
CA ASN A 605 23.47 -6.13 -28.18
C ASN A 605 23.69 -7.34 -29.11
N ASP A 606 23.87 -7.14 -30.43
CA ASP A 606 24.14 -8.22 -31.35
C ASP A 606 25.60 -8.70 -31.23
N PRO A 607 25.83 -9.98 -30.85
CA PRO A 607 27.19 -10.54 -30.70
C PRO A 607 28.04 -10.47 -31.95
N ALA A 608 27.43 -10.49 -33.14
CA ALA A 608 28.11 -10.42 -34.42
C ALA A 608 28.67 -9.02 -34.71
N LEU A 609 27.98 -7.98 -34.25
CA LEU A 609 28.42 -6.58 -34.39
C LEU A 609 29.40 -6.17 -33.31
N GLN A 610 29.33 -6.74 -32.11
CA GLN A 610 30.31 -6.53 -31.03
C GLN A 610 31.71 -7.09 -31.36
N ALA A 611 31.80 -8.05 -32.24
CA ALA A 611 33.09 -8.63 -32.64
C ALA A 611 33.90 -7.71 -33.57
N ASP A 612 33.29 -6.67 -34.15
CA ASP A 612 33.98 -5.70 -35.02
C ASP A 612 34.11 -4.34 -34.31
N PRO A 613 35.33 -3.97 -33.84
CA PRO A 613 35.52 -2.74 -33.05
C PRO A 613 35.12 -1.45 -33.77
N ASN A 614 35.26 -1.40 -35.11
CA ASN A 614 34.91 -0.21 -35.87
C ASN A 614 33.41 0.00 -35.96
N LYS A 615 32.66 -1.07 -36.23
CA LYS A 615 31.19 -1.01 -36.29
C LYS A 615 30.55 -0.78 -34.93
N SER A 616 31.11 -1.39 -33.87
CA SER A 616 30.65 -1.14 -32.50
C SER A 616 30.84 0.32 -32.11
N HIS A 617 31.95 0.96 -32.50
CA HIS A 617 32.20 2.39 -32.25
C HIS A 617 31.26 3.28 -33.07
N GLU A 618 30.98 2.96 -34.32
CA GLU A 618 30.00 3.70 -35.17
C GLU A 618 28.59 3.66 -34.58
N ILE A 619 28.12 2.49 -34.13
CA ILE A 619 26.78 2.34 -33.52
C ILE A 619 26.71 3.09 -32.18
N ALA A 620 27.75 3.00 -31.34
CA ALA A 620 27.81 3.74 -30.09
C ALA A 620 27.78 5.26 -30.28
N THR A 621 28.48 5.75 -31.34
CA THR A 621 28.51 7.18 -31.69
C THR A 621 27.14 7.63 -32.20
N ALA A 622 26.48 6.80 -33.06
CA ALA A 622 25.13 7.07 -33.55
C ALA A 622 24.10 7.07 -32.42
N TYR A 623 24.24 6.17 -31.45
CA TYR A 623 23.37 6.11 -30.27
C TYR A 623 23.50 7.40 -29.44
N ALA A 624 24.71 7.80 -29.08
CA ALA A 624 24.94 9.02 -28.29
C ALA A 624 24.46 10.28 -28.99
N GLN A 625 24.60 10.35 -30.33
CA GLN A 625 24.10 11.48 -31.10
C GLN A 625 22.56 11.53 -31.12
N LYS A 626 21.89 10.38 -31.27
CA LYS A 626 20.43 10.29 -31.23
C LYS A 626 19.86 10.55 -29.82
N GLU A 627 20.54 10.15 -28.78
CA GLU A 627 20.17 10.45 -27.39
C GLU A 627 20.21 11.97 -27.15
N GLN A 628 21.22 12.67 -27.65
CA GLN A 628 21.31 14.12 -27.56
C GLN A 628 20.19 14.81 -28.35
N GLU A 629 19.88 14.35 -29.58
CA GLU A 629 18.77 14.87 -30.39
C GLU A 629 17.42 14.69 -29.68
N LEU A 630 17.22 13.56 -28.98
CA LEU A 630 16.02 13.27 -28.19
C LEU A 630 15.89 14.22 -26.99
N GLU A 631 16.99 14.47 -26.26
CA GLU A 631 17.02 15.38 -25.13
C GLU A 631 16.68 16.83 -25.54
N GLU A 632 17.22 17.29 -26.68
CA GLU A 632 16.88 18.60 -27.24
C GLU A 632 15.37 18.71 -27.59
N LYS A 633 14.75 17.61 -28.07
CA LYS A 633 13.34 17.58 -28.38
C LYS A 633 12.44 17.57 -27.13
N TYR A 634 12.85 16.93 -26.06
CA TYR A 634 12.15 17.03 -24.77
C TYR A 634 12.19 18.45 -24.21
N ILE A 635 13.32 19.16 -24.31
CA ILE A 635 13.43 20.58 -23.91
C ILE A 635 12.53 21.48 -24.76
N GLU A 636 12.40 21.20 -26.06
CA GLU A 636 11.50 21.93 -26.95
C GLU A 636 10.02 21.66 -26.60
N TRP A 637 9.68 20.41 -26.28
CA TRP A 637 8.34 20.01 -25.87
C TRP A 637 7.93 20.66 -24.54
N ASP A 638 8.82 20.67 -23.55
CA ASP A 638 8.59 21.34 -22.26
C ASP A 638 8.32 22.84 -22.43
N LYS A 639 9.07 23.53 -23.27
CA LYS A 639 8.85 24.96 -23.56
C LYS A 639 7.48 25.22 -24.21
N LEU A 640 7.10 24.37 -25.17
CA LEU A 640 5.81 24.51 -25.85
C LEU A 640 4.62 24.23 -24.93
N THR A 641 4.77 23.25 -24.02
CA THR A 641 3.75 22.92 -23.01
C THR A 641 3.63 24.02 -21.95
N GLU A 642 4.75 24.61 -21.52
CA GLU A 642 4.77 25.76 -20.61
C GLU A 642 4.14 27.02 -21.26
N GLU A 643 4.41 27.27 -22.56
CA GLU A 643 3.77 28.35 -23.30
C GLU A 643 2.26 28.13 -23.47
N LEU A 644 1.81 26.88 -23.65
CA LEU A 644 0.39 26.55 -23.73
C LEU A 644 -0.28 26.74 -22.37
N ALA A 645 0.34 26.27 -21.29
CA ALA A 645 -0.16 26.42 -19.91
C ALA A 645 -0.26 27.89 -19.47
N ASN A 646 0.67 28.74 -19.90
CA ASN A 646 0.65 30.19 -19.61
C ASN A 646 -0.43 30.95 -20.41
N LYS A 647 -1.07 30.30 -21.40
CA LYS A 647 -2.11 30.90 -22.25
C LYS A 647 -3.51 30.33 -22.00
N ALA A 648 -3.61 29.22 -21.28
CA ALA A 648 -4.86 28.62 -20.80
C ALA A 648 -5.30 29.28 -19.50
#